data_66ae22453d9183685616ba6064495874
#
_entry.id   66ae22453d9183685616ba6064495874
#
_cell.length_a   1.000
_cell.length_b   1.000
_cell.length_c   1.000
_cell.angle_alpha   90.00
_cell.angle_beta   90.00
_cell.angle_gamma   90.00
#
_symmetry.space_group_name_H-M   'P 1'
#
loop_
_entity.id
_entity.type
_entity.pdbx_description
1 polymer ?
#
loop_
_entity_poly.entity_id
_entity_poly.type
_entity_poly.pdbx_seq_one_letter_code
_entity_poly.pdbx_strand_id
1 'polypeptide(L)'
;MSTVMKSNSTAKNVGDMTLRLEFTKNLNQVNNKIHATGNVDEIMLEVSKDICALFNADRLTIYVVGEDNISLVSKVKTGLNSFKDLKLPIAEQSLAGYSAMHKKLLNIKDVYDEKELAQYSAHLRFLQEVDKRTGYRTKQMLVAPILDSGSGDLIGVIQVINNKAGVPFTAMIEEGVQELAQTMAVALRQHQRQQNSTAKTKYDYLVADAVLSAAEFELATRTARRKGIDIEEVLLDEFQVSAAALGKALSSFFGVPYQPYRSDRIKPAELLKNLRREYVESSHWIPIEETQEGLMILTTDPERIQASRVVNNIFSKSRLNYFVCSQREFKQTLDLFYGGSAASDGSGVLAGDESSMDDLLTSMGGDEEEVSGISQEDVSAAADNELVKLVNKVIVDAYRMGASDIHVEPGPGKAKTVIRVRKDGSLMNYIEVPSTYRNALVTRIKIMCDLDISEKRKPQDGKIKFKKFGPLDIELRVATIPSQGGVEDVVMRILASGEPLPLEKMGFSVRNSELVKATVSKPYGLFFVCGPTGSGKTTTLHSILKYINKPDTKIWTVEDPVEITQKGLRQVQINKKAGLDFPTIMRAFLRADPDVIMVGEMRDKETVSIGIEASLTGHLVFATLHTNSASESIIRLLDMGMDPFNFADALLGILAQRLAKRLCANCKKPHIATADEVKLMLDEYSAELVNTVTWKKDPAAAMKALYADWRKLFADDKGQFTIYGPVGCEKCSGTGYRGRVGLHELLIGTDPVKKAIQEHARVAELLAIALDEGMHTLKQDGMEKVLQGVTDMLQVRAVCIK
;
A
#
# COMPACT_ATOMS: atom_id res chain seq x y z
N MET A 1 -51.82 -23.07 53.60
CA MET A 1 -50.37 -22.80 53.53
C MET A 1 -49.54 -23.76 52.65
N SER A 2 -50.12 -24.80 52.04
CA SER A 2 -49.36 -25.78 51.24
C SER A 2 -49.30 -25.49 49.72
N THR A 3 -50.12 -24.59 49.22
CA THR A 3 -50.23 -24.29 47.77
C THR A 3 -49.34 -23.13 47.31
N VAL A 4 -48.96 -22.22 48.23
CA VAL A 4 -48.08 -21.06 47.96
C VAL A 4 -46.61 -21.44 47.94
N MET A 5 -46.20 -22.50 48.62
CA MET A 5 -44.81 -22.96 48.60
C MET A 5 -44.43 -23.73 47.33
N LYS A 6 -45.38 -24.35 46.61
CA LYS A 6 -45.12 -25.05 45.34
C LYS A 6 -45.00 -24.10 44.13
N SER A 7 -45.65 -22.94 44.15
CA SER A 7 -45.58 -21.97 43.07
C SER A 7 -44.26 -21.19 43.05
N ASN A 8 -43.64 -20.93 44.19
CA ASN A 8 -42.39 -20.23 44.29
C ASN A 8 -41.16 -21.11 43.87
N SER A 9 -41.26 -22.46 44.05
CA SER A 9 -40.20 -23.35 43.62
C SER A 9 -40.17 -23.59 42.08
N THR A 10 -41.36 -23.62 41.48
CA THR A 10 -41.49 -23.77 40.01
C THR A 10 -41.11 -22.49 39.27
N ALA A 11 -41.44 -21.30 39.77
CA ALA A 11 -41.05 -20.02 39.19
C ALA A 11 -39.56 -19.80 39.29
N LYS A 12 -38.90 -20.22 40.38
CA LYS A 12 -37.44 -20.15 40.57
C LYS A 12 -36.71 -21.13 39.64
N ASN A 13 -37.23 -22.33 39.44
CA ASN A 13 -36.66 -23.29 38.51
C ASN A 13 -36.83 -22.87 37.03
N VAL A 14 -37.93 -22.25 36.66
CA VAL A 14 -38.12 -21.74 35.27
C VAL A 14 -37.22 -20.58 34.96
N GLY A 15 -37.00 -19.65 35.94
CA GLY A 15 -36.06 -18.53 35.79
C GLY A 15 -34.60 -18.97 35.66
N ASP A 16 -34.21 -19.99 36.44
CA ASP A 16 -32.85 -20.56 36.38
C ASP A 16 -32.60 -21.31 35.07
N MET A 17 -33.61 -21.98 34.54
CA MET A 17 -33.54 -22.69 33.25
C MET A 17 -33.46 -21.73 32.05
N THR A 18 -34.17 -20.59 32.12
CA THR A 18 -34.13 -19.54 31.09
C THR A 18 -32.75 -18.88 31.04
N LEU A 19 -32.18 -18.54 32.17
CA LEU A 19 -30.82 -17.97 32.30
C LEU A 19 -29.75 -18.93 31.78
N ARG A 20 -29.86 -20.23 32.09
CA ARG A 20 -28.95 -21.25 31.55
C ARG A 20 -29.06 -21.35 30.00
N LEU A 21 -30.26 -21.29 29.48
CA LEU A 21 -30.48 -21.41 28.03
C LEU A 21 -29.91 -20.20 27.27
N GLU A 22 -30.06 -19.00 27.81
CA GLU A 22 -29.50 -17.76 27.26
C GLU A 22 -27.96 -17.75 27.35
N PHE A 23 -27.41 -18.17 28.46
CA PHE A 23 -25.97 -18.30 28.64
C PHE A 23 -25.38 -19.30 27.64
N THR A 24 -25.96 -20.50 27.50
CA THR A 24 -25.52 -21.50 26.52
C THR A 24 -25.60 -21.01 25.08
N LYS A 25 -26.65 -20.25 24.74
CA LYS A 25 -26.78 -19.64 23.41
C LYS A 25 -25.65 -18.63 23.13
N ASN A 26 -25.33 -17.79 24.10
CA ASN A 26 -24.25 -16.81 23.98
C ASN A 26 -22.87 -17.49 23.94
N LEU A 27 -22.67 -18.54 24.73
CA LEU A 27 -21.44 -19.35 24.70
C LEU A 27 -21.23 -20.00 23.31
N ASN A 28 -22.28 -20.56 22.72
CA ASN A 28 -22.23 -21.12 21.38
C ASN A 28 -21.92 -20.07 20.31
N GLN A 29 -22.39 -18.83 20.46
CA GLN A 29 -22.02 -17.74 19.54
C GLN A 29 -20.53 -17.39 19.62
N VAL A 30 -19.97 -17.34 20.83
CA VAL A 30 -18.54 -17.12 21.05
C VAL A 30 -17.72 -18.28 20.49
N ASN A 31 -18.11 -19.51 20.74
CA ASN A 31 -17.48 -20.72 20.20
C ASN A 31 -17.47 -20.72 18.66
N ASN A 32 -18.58 -20.35 18.03
CA ASN A 32 -18.67 -20.25 16.56
C ASN A 32 -17.77 -19.16 16.00
N LYS A 33 -17.63 -18.04 16.69
CA LYS A 33 -16.67 -16.99 16.29
C LYS A 33 -15.22 -17.49 16.35
N ILE A 34 -14.87 -18.23 17.40
CA ILE A 34 -13.52 -18.82 17.52
C ILE A 34 -13.23 -19.78 16.37
N HIS A 35 -14.21 -20.64 16.01
CA HIS A 35 -14.04 -21.56 14.88
C HIS A 35 -14.00 -20.88 13.50
N ALA A 36 -14.69 -19.75 13.34
CA ALA A 36 -14.73 -19.01 12.06
C ALA A 36 -13.46 -18.19 11.80
N THR A 37 -12.64 -17.96 12.82
CA THR A 37 -11.46 -17.08 12.75
C THR A 37 -10.20 -17.92 12.55
N GLY A 38 -9.57 -17.79 11.39
CA GLY A 38 -8.39 -18.60 11.02
C GLY A 38 -7.05 -18.13 11.62
N ASN A 39 -7.01 -16.99 12.32
CA ASN A 39 -5.79 -16.39 12.87
C ASN A 39 -5.90 -16.24 14.40
N VAL A 40 -4.92 -16.81 15.12
CA VAL A 40 -4.90 -16.79 16.60
C VAL A 40 -4.84 -15.37 17.16
N ASP A 41 -4.07 -14.48 16.55
CA ASP A 41 -3.94 -13.10 17.02
C ASP A 41 -5.26 -12.31 16.84
N GLU A 42 -6.06 -12.64 15.83
CA GLU A 42 -7.38 -12.09 15.58
C GLU A 42 -8.44 -12.66 16.54
N ILE A 43 -8.41 -13.99 16.79
CA ILE A 43 -9.20 -14.62 17.86
C ILE A 43 -8.94 -13.91 19.18
N MET A 44 -7.69 -13.63 19.45
CA MET A 44 -7.21 -13.04 20.69
C MET A 44 -7.65 -11.58 20.87
N LEU A 45 -7.73 -10.77 19.81
CA LEU A 45 -8.09 -9.37 19.88
C LEU A 45 -9.61 -9.12 19.83
N GLU A 46 -10.31 -9.79 18.91
CA GLU A 46 -11.76 -9.55 18.70
C GLU A 46 -12.64 -10.33 19.67
N VAL A 47 -12.31 -11.60 19.93
CA VAL A 47 -13.17 -12.46 20.77
C VAL A 47 -12.95 -12.21 22.27
N SER A 48 -11.82 -11.63 22.68
CA SER A 48 -11.55 -11.36 24.09
C SER A 48 -12.59 -10.48 24.77
N LYS A 49 -13.17 -9.49 24.06
CA LYS A 49 -14.23 -8.62 24.57
C LYS A 49 -15.54 -9.39 24.75
N ASP A 50 -15.86 -10.27 23.81
CA ASP A 50 -17.08 -11.09 23.86
C ASP A 50 -17.00 -12.11 25.00
N ILE A 51 -15.81 -12.69 25.25
CA ILE A 51 -15.55 -13.58 26.36
C ILE A 51 -15.71 -12.85 27.70
N CYS A 52 -15.15 -11.66 27.84
CA CYS A 52 -15.35 -10.84 29.05
C CYS A 52 -16.83 -10.48 29.28
N ALA A 53 -17.57 -10.17 28.23
CA ALA A 53 -19.00 -9.89 28.30
C ALA A 53 -19.81 -11.14 28.71
N LEU A 54 -19.50 -12.29 28.11
CA LEU A 54 -20.16 -13.58 28.37
C LEU A 54 -20.04 -14.00 29.85
N PHE A 55 -18.84 -13.86 30.43
CA PHE A 55 -18.56 -14.26 31.81
C PHE A 55 -18.74 -13.12 32.82
N ASN A 56 -19.24 -11.97 32.37
CA ASN A 56 -19.36 -10.75 33.17
C ASN A 56 -18.06 -10.40 33.92
N ALA A 57 -16.93 -10.54 33.24
CA ALA A 57 -15.60 -10.34 33.77
C ALA A 57 -15.01 -9.01 33.36
N ASP A 58 -14.12 -8.46 34.20
CA ASP A 58 -13.40 -7.23 33.89
C ASP A 58 -12.28 -7.47 32.91
N ARG A 59 -11.52 -8.56 33.10
CA ARG A 59 -10.32 -8.86 32.32
C ARG A 59 -10.20 -10.33 32.01
N LEU A 60 -9.47 -10.58 30.92
CA LEU A 60 -9.11 -11.90 30.43
C LEU A 60 -7.60 -11.94 30.16
N THR A 61 -6.96 -13.04 30.53
CA THR A 61 -5.59 -13.35 30.10
C THR A 61 -5.55 -14.78 29.57
N ILE A 62 -4.92 -14.96 28.42
CA ILE A 62 -4.72 -16.27 27.82
C ILE A 62 -3.23 -16.48 27.67
N TYR A 63 -2.76 -17.61 28.19
CA TYR A 63 -1.39 -18.08 28.07
C TYR A 63 -1.34 -19.27 27.13
N VAL A 64 -0.27 -19.37 26.36
CA VAL A 64 0.06 -20.53 25.53
C VAL A 64 1.37 -21.11 26.04
N VAL A 65 1.53 -22.42 25.96
CA VAL A 65 2.78 -23.10 26.32
C VAL A 65 3.89 -22.62 25.39
N GLY A 66 5.01 -22.19 25.98
CA GLY A 66 6.16 -21.69 25.22
C GLY A 66 6.88 -22.81 24.46
N GLU A 67 7.74 -22.45 23.51
CA GLU A 67 8.55 -23.41 22.74
C GLU A 67 9.47 -24.29 23.61
N ASP A 68 9.79 -23.83 24.82
CA ASP A 68 10.58 -24.57 25.82
C ASP A 68 9.78 -25.64 26.54
N ASN A 69 8.47 -25.74 26.36
CA ASN A 69 7.53 -26.64 27.04
C ASN A 69 7.51 -26.58 28.59
N ILE A 70 8.23 -25.61 29.18
CA ILE A 70 8.33 -25.41 30.63
C ILE A 70 7.80 -24.05 31.10
N SER A 71 7.36 -23.24 30.19
CA SER A 71 6.84 -21.89 30.49
C SER A 71 5.52 -21.60 29.78
N LEU A 72 4.76 -20.66 30.35
CA LEU A 72 3.54 -20.08 29.80
C LEU A 72 3.85 -18.68 29.30
N VAL A 73 3.49 -18.37 28.05
CA VAL A 73 3.66 -17.04 27.43
C VAL A 73 2.29 -16.41 27.23
N SER A 74 2.08 -15.20 27.76
CA SER A 74 0.79 -14.53 27.60
C SER A 74 0.64 -13.99 26.16
N LYS A 75 -0.51 -14.32 25.54
CA LYS A 75 -0.87 -13.84 24.20
C LYS A 75 -1.94 -12.76 24.22
N VAL A 76 -2.79 -12.70 25.24
CA VAL A 76 -3.86 -11.68 25.41
C VAL A 76 -3.86 -11.11 26.80
N LYS A 77 -3.98 -9.80 26.86
CA LYS A 77 -4.22 -9.03 28.10
C LYS A 77 -5.21 -7.91 27.80
N THR A 78 -6.46 -8.06 28.22
CA THR A 78 -7.43 -6.98 28.14
C THR A 78 -7.15 -5.92 29.22
N GLY A 79 -7.08 -4.65 28.81
CA GLY A 79 -6.93 -3.52 29.75
C GLY A 79 -5.51 -3.09 30.10
N LEU A 80 -4.48 -3.53 29.39
CA LEU A 80 -3.08 -3.12 29.60
C LEU A 80 -2.42 -2.73 28.28
N ASN A 81 -2.22 -1.45 28.02
CA ASN A 81 -1.76 -0.92 26.74
C ASN A 81 -0.25 -1.06 26.44
N SER A 82 0.57 -1.63 27.33
CA SER A 82 2.02 -1.77 27.06
C SER A 82 2.73 -2.72 28.03
N PHE A 83 2.73 -4.03 27.78
CA PHE A 83 3.74 -4.89 28.38
C PHE A 83 4.20 -5.94 27.41
N LYS A 84 5.54 -6.19 27.38
CA LYS A 84 6.18 -7.34 26.73
C LYS A 84 5.51 -8.63 27.20
N ASP A 85 5.53 -9.68 26.39
CA ASP A 85 5.00 -11.00 26.71
C ASP A 85 5.41 -11.45 28.11
N LEU A 86 4.41 -11.62 28.98
CA LEU A 86 4.66 -12.11 30.33
C LEU A 86 4.95 -13.61 30.25
N LYS A 87 6.15 -14.02 30.64
CA LYS A 87 6.57 -15.41 30.68
C LYS A 87 6.50 -15.90 32.13
N LEU A 88 5.74 -16.98 32.39
CA LEU A 88 5.57 -17.61 33.68
C LEU A 88 6.02 -19.07 33.64
N PRO A 89 6.74 -19.60 34.65
CA PRO A 89 7.06 -21.01 34.69
C PRO A 89 5.82 -21.88 34.96
N ILE A 90 5.77 -23.08 34.39
CA ILE A 90 4.78 -24.12 34.73
C ILE A 90 5.21 -24.73 36.07
N ALA A 91 4.77 -24.09 37.16
CA ALA A 91 5.16 -24.47 38.53
C ALA A 91 4.09 -24.02 39.54
N GLU A 92 4.09 -24.55 40.77
CA GLU A 92 3.07 -24.28 41.77
C GLU A 92 3.05 -22.86 42.35
N GLN A 93 4.00 -22.00 41.99
CA GLN A 93 4.19 -20.68 42.57
C GLN A 93 3.19 -19.63 42.06
N SER A 94 2.55 -19.84 40.93
CA SER A 94 1.55 -18.92 40.35
C SER A 94 0.26 -19.68 40.03
N LEU A 95 -0.88 -18.93 40.05
CA LEU A 95 -2.21 -19.52 39.76
C LEU A 95 -2.26 -20.15 38.35
N ALA A 96 -1.70 -19.50 37.34
CA ALA A 96 -1.61 -20.06 35.99
C ALA A 96 -0.68 -21.27 35.91
N GLY A 97 0.49 -21.17 36.56
CA GLY A 97 1.48 -22.25 36.61
C GLY A 97 0.93 -23.49 37.34
N TYR A 98 0.24 -23.31 38.47
CA TYR A 98 -0.40 -24.36 39.21
C TYR A 98 -1.50 -25.08 38.39
N SER A 99 -2.41 -24.27 37.78
CA SER A 99 -3.45 -24.82 36.91
C SER A 99 -2.87 -25.59 35.71
N ALA A 100 -1.79 -25.09 35.14
CA ALA A 100 -1.06 -25.78 34.06
C ALA A 100 -0.44 -27.10 34.49
N MET A 101 0.26 -27.10 35.63
CA MET A 101 0.99 -28.28 36.17
C MET A 101 0.05 -29.39 36.58
N HIS A 102 -1.01 -29.03 37.30
CA HIS A 102 -1.97 -30.00 37.83
C HIS A 102 -3.15 -30.28 36.90
N LYS A 103 -3.27 -29.57 35.79
CA LYS A 103 -4.36 -29.66 34.81
C LYS A 103 -5.75 -29.49 35.47
N LYS A 104 -5.84 -28.61 36.46
CA LYS A 104 -7.06 -28.40 37.29
C LYS A 104 -7.56 -26.96 37.17
N LEU A 105 -8.90 -26.82 37.17
CA LEU A 105 -9.56 -25.56 37.29
C LEU A 105 -9.41 -25.02 38.71
N LEU A 106 -9.19 -23.69 38.84
CA LEU A 106 -9.16 -22.95 40.08
C LEU A 106 -10.23 -21.85 40.05
N ASN A 107 -11.11 -21.79 41.04
CA ASN A 107 -12.04 -20.67 41.28
C ASN A 107 -11.69 -20.02 42.61
N ILE A 108 -10.99 -18.90 42.59
CA ILE A 108 -10.49 -18.19 43.75
C ILE A 108 -11.36 -16.97 44.03
N LYS A 109 -11.88 -16.86 45.27
CA LYS A 109 -12.78 -15.76 45.72
C LYS A 109 -12.01 -14.50 46.04
N ASP A 110 -10.83 -14.62 46.65
CA ASP A 110 -9.91 -13.50 46.88
C ASP A 110 -8.44 -13.97 46.69
N VAL A 111 -7.78 -13.52 45.64
CA VAL A 111 -6.38 -13.90 45.33
C VAL A 111 -5.37 -13.39 46.38
N TYR A 112 -5.79 -12.51 47.30
CA TYR A 112 -4.99 -11.99 48.42
C TYR A 112 -5.23 -12.77 49.72
N ASP A 113 -6.22 -13.69 49.76
CA ASP A 113 -6.44 -14.56 50.90
C ASP A 113 -5.47 -15.80 50.85
N GLU A 114 -4.38 -15.67 51.55
CA GLU A 114 -3.37 -16.75 51.64
C GLU A 114 -3.93 -18.06 52.18
N LYS A 115 -4.98 -18.03 53.03
CA LYS A 115 -5.63 -19.23 53.58
C LYS A 115 -6.43 -19.96 52.48
N GLU A 116 -7.06 -19.21 51.59
CA GLU A 116 -7.77 -19.78 50.43
C GLU A 116 -6.76 -20.41 49.45
N LEU A 117 -5.66 -19.72 49.15
CA LEU A 117 -4.60 -20.25 48.25
C LEU A 117 -3.90 -21.47 48.83
N ALA A 118 -3.64 -21.49 50.14
CA ALA A 118 -3.02 -22.61 50.83
C ALA A 118 -3.84 -23.92 50.80
N GLN A 119 -5.15 -23.86 50.52
CA GLN A 119 -5.99 -25.06 50.32
C GLN A 119 -5.58 -25.84 49.05
N TYR A 120 -4.96 -25.18 48.08
CA TYR A 120 -4.52 -25.78 46.84
C TYR A 120 -3.04 -26.22 46.91
N SER A 121 -2.14 -25.32 47.34
CA SER A 121 -0.72 -25.63 47.60
C SER A 121 -0.11 -24.63 48.60
N ALA A 122 0.77 -25.12 49.49
CA ALA A 122 1.52 -24.28 50.43
C ALA A 122 2.47 -23.29 49.71
N HIS A 123 2.81 -23.53 48.45
CA HIS A 123 3.69 -22.68 47.62
C HIS A 123 2.95 -21.71 46.74
N LEU A 124 1.62 -21.83 46.61
CA LEU A 124 0.81 -20.98 45.71
C LEU A 124 0.72 -19.56 46.25
N ARG A 125 1.07 -18.59 45.42
CA ARG A 125 1.04 -17.16 45.72
C ARG A 125 0.45 -16.38 44.55
N PHE A 126 -0.20 -15.27 44.88
CA PHE A 126 -0.61 -14.31 43.83
C PHE A 126 0.51 -13.34 43.55
N LEU A 127 0.88 -13.17 42.24
CA LEU A 127 1.93 -12.27 41.81
C LEU A 127 1.39 -10.82 41.77
N GLN A 128 1.63 -10.04 42.84
CA GLN A 128 1.08 -8.70 43.04
C GLN A 128 1.73 -7.61 42.18
N GLU A 129 2.80 -7.92 41.41
CA GLU A 129 3.56 -6.92 40.64
C GLU A 129 2.72 -6.20 39.59
N VAL A 130 1.80 -6.91 38.91
CA VAL A 130 0.93 -6.33 37.90
C VAL A 130 -0.06 -5.37 38.54
N ASP A 131 -0.67 -5.74 39.65
CA ASP A 131 -1.60 -4.90 40.40
C ASP A 131 -0.90 -3.64 40.94
N LYS A 132 0.30 -3.77 41.52
CA LYS A 132 1.11 -2.66 41.99
C LYS A 132 1.51 -1.67 40.92
N ARG A 133 1.84 -2.16 39.71
CA ARG A 133 2.24 -1.31 38.59
C ARG A 133 1.07 -0.61 37.92
N THR A 134 -0.11 -1.24 37.87
CA THR A 134 -1.27 -0.74 37.13
C THR A 134 -2.29 -0.02 38.00
N GLY A 135 -2.14 -0.08 39.34
CA GLY A 135 -3.15 0.43 40.27
C GLY A 135 -4.46 -0.37 40.27
N TYR A 136 -4.49 -1.50 39.55
CA TYR A 136 -5.66 -2.37 39.47
C TYR A 136 -5.69 -3.34 40.65
N ARG A 137 -6.86 -3.61 41.21
CA ARG A 137 -7.05 -4.57 42.30
C ARG A 137 -7.69 -5.86 41.75
N THR A 138 -6.90 -6.89 41.57
CA THR A 138 -7.42 -8.23 41.30
C THR A 138 -8.01 -8.81 42.59
N LYS A 139 -9.23 -9.32 42.52
CA LYS A 139 -9.88 -9.96 43.66
C LYS A 139 -10.27 -11.40 43.33
N GLN A 140 -11.22 -11.60 42.42
CA GLN A 140 -11.61 -12.97 42.00
C GLN A 140 -10.82 -13.40 40.77
N MET A 141 -10.52 -14.66 40.71
CA MET A 141 -9.85 -15.26 39.57
C MET A 141 -10.32 -16.69 39.30
N LEU A 142 -10.81 -16.93 38.08
CA LEU A 142 -11.15 -18.26 37.60
C LEU A 142 -10.09 -18.64 36.57
N VAL A 143 -9.39 -19.76 36.82
CA VAL A 143 -8.27 -20.23 35.98
C VAL A 143 -8.58 -21.60 35.47
N ALA A 144 -8.54 -21.83 34.17
CA ALA A 144 -8.77 -23.12 33.57
C ALA A 144 -7.64 -23.52 32.61
N PRO A 145 -7.17 -24.79 32.67
CA PRO A 145 -6.18 -25.29 31.71
C PRO A 145 -6.85 -25.52 30.35
N ILE A 146 -6.16 -25.20 29.28
CA ILE A 146 -6.53 -25.53 27.90
C ILE A 146 -5.82 -26.84 27.54
N LEU A 147 -6.59 -27.92 27.47
CA LEU A 147 -6.08 -29.26 27.24
C LEU A 147 -6.53 -29.83 25.90
N ASP A 148 -5.66 -30.54 25.22
CA ASP A 148 -6.00 -31.26 24.00
C ASP A 148 -6.95 -32.42 24.31
N SER A 149 -8.10 -32.46 23.69
CA SER A 149 -9.14 -33.46 23.93
C SER A 149 -8.72 -34.89 23.56
N GLY A 150 -7.71 -35.08 22.70
CA GLY A 150 -7.23 -36.38 22.22
C GLY A 150 -6.07 -36.93 23.05
N SER A 151 -5.05 -36.10 23.34
CA SER A 151 -3.83 -36.53 24.05
C SER A 151 -3.82 -36.16 25.54
N GLY A 152 -4.67 -35.23 25.95
CA GLY A 152 -4.65 -34.66 27.30
C GLY A 152 -3.46 -33.73 27.56
N ASP A 153 -2.73 -33.31 26.51
CA ASP A 153 -1.59 -32.42 26.61
C ASP A 153 -2.02 -31.00 26.94
N LEU A 154 -1.19 -30.31 27.70
CA LEU A 154 -1.39 -28.91 28.01
C LEU A 154 -1.03 -28.04 26.78
N ILE A 155 -1.97 -27.21 26.31
CA ILE A 155 -1.79 -26.24 25.22
C ILE A 155 -1.64 -24.83 25.78
N GLY A 156 -2.34 -24.51 26.88
CA GLY A 156 -2.33 -23.18 27.46
C GLY A 156 -3.14 -23.10 28.76
N VAL A 157 -3.40 -21.87 29.19
CA VAL A 157 -4.22 -21.55 30.37
C VAL A 157 -5.04 -20.29 30.10
N ILE A 158 -6.31 -20.28 30.45
CA ILE A 158 -7.20 -19.12 30.43
C ILE A 158 -7.44 -18.62 31.86
N GLN A 159 -7.33 -17.30 32.07
CA GLN A 159 -7.64 -16.61 33.33
C GLN A 159 -8.73 -15.57 33.11
N VAL A 160 -9.83 -15.71 33.81
CA VAL A 160 -10.95 -14.77 33.86
C VAL A 160 -10.88 -14.01 35.20
N ILE A 161 -10.78 -12.70 35.15
CA ILE A 161 -10.40 -11.86 36.29
C ILE A 161 -11.53 -10.90 36.63
N ASN A 162 -11.87 -10.86 37.91
CA ASN A 162 -12.89 -10.03 38.56
C ASN A 162 -14.27 -10.12 37.89
N ASN A 163 -15.22 -10.64 38.61
CA ASN A 163 -16.64 -10.56 38.25
C ASN A 163 -17.15 -9.12 38.46
N LYS A 164 -17.69 -8.50 37.43
CA LYS A 164 -18.23 -7.10 37.50
C LYS A 164 -19.33 -6.93 38.52
N ALA A 165 -20.06 -7.98 38.88
CA ALA A 165 -21.05 -7.98 39.92
C ALA A 165 -20.44 -8.05 41.36
N GLY A 166 -19.13 -8.19 41.48
CA GLY A 166 -18.39 -8.30 42.74
C GLY A 166 -18.61 -9.60 43.54
N VAL A 167 -19.28 -10.58 42.95
CA VAL A 167 -19.55 -11.92 43.53
C VAL A 167 -18.62 -12.98 42.94
N PRO A 168 -18.35 -14.10 43.67
CA PRO A 168 -17.60 -15.19 43.11
C PRO A 168 -18.19 -15.77 41.84
N PHE A 169 -17.38 -16.33 40.95
CA PHE A 169 -17.85 -17.02 39.78
C PHE A 169 -18.69 -18.24 40.13
N THR A 170 -19.85 -18.39 39.46
CA THR A 170 -20.78 -19.47 39.71
C THR A 170 -20.37 -20.75 39.01
N ALA A 171 -20.88 -21.92 39.44
CA ALA A 171 -20.65 -23.21 38.78
C ALA A 171 -20.99 -23.19 37.26
N MET A 172 -22.03 -22.46 36.87
CA MET A 172 -22.39 -22.29 35.47
C MET A 172 -21.28 -21.57 34.67
N ILE A 173 -20.60 -20.59 35.29
CA ILE A 173 -19.47 -19.89 34.65
C ILE A 173 -18.25 -20.82 34.61
N GLU A 174 -18.00 -21.63 35.63
CA GLU A 174 -16.93 -22.65 35.63
C GLU A 174 -17.11 -23.64 34.47
N GLU A 175 -18.33 -24.21 34.33
CA GLU A 175 -18.67 -25.09 33.21
C GLU A 175 -18.45 -24.38 31.83
N GLY A 176 -18.88 -23.13 31.70
CA GLY A 176 -18.70 -22.37 30.48
C GLY A 176 -17.23 -22.06 30.13
N VAL A 177 -16.39 -21.78 31.12
CA VAL A 177 -14.95 -21.54 30.90
C VAL A 177 -14.24 -22.82 30.51
N GLN A 178 -14.66 -23.98 31.06
CA GLN A 178 -14.12 -25.28 30.66
C GLN A 178 -14.49 -25.62 29.20
N GLU A 179 -15.75 -25.41 28.81
CA GLU A 179 -16.20 -25.61 27.41
C GLU A 179 -15.46 -24.69 26.45
N LEU A 180 -15.31 -23.39 26.81
CA LEU A 180 -14.53 -22.44 26.03
C LEU A 180 -13.06 -22.88 25.90
N ALA A 181 -12.44 -23.36 26.97
CA ALA A 181 -11.07 -23.88 26.97
C ALA A 181 -10.88 -25.08 26.02
N GLN A 182 -11.89 -25.96 25.91
CA GLN A 182 -11.88 -27.06 24.94
C GLN A 182 -11.97 -26.55 23.49
N THR A 183 -12.84 -25.58 23.22
CA THR A 183 -12.96 -24.96 21.90
C THR A 183 -11.66 -24.27 21.50
N MET A 184 -11.05 -23.54 22.43
CA MET A 184 -9.75 -22.89 22.20
C MET A 184 -8.61 -23.89 21.96
N ALA A 185 -8.65 -25.06 22.62
CA ALA A 185 -7.66 -26.10 22.39
C ALA A 185 -7.64 -26.56 20.93
N VAL A 186 -8.83 -26.76 20.34
CA VAL A 186 -8.95 -27.15 18.93
C VAL A 186 -8.39 -26.07 18.01
N ALA A 187 -8.77 -24.80 18.23
CA ALA A 187 -8.32 -23.67 17.41
C ALA A 187 -6.80 -23.45 17.51
N LEU A 188 -6.24 -23.46 18.71
CA LEU A 188 -4.80 -23.32 18.95
C LEU A 188 -4.00 -24.48 18.34
N ARG A 189 -4.52 -25.71 18.40
CA ARG A 189 -3.85 -26.86 17.80
C ARG A 189 -3.88 -26.90 16.28
N GLN A 190 -5.00 -26.47 15.69
CA GLN A 190 -5.07 -26.27 14.24
C GLN A 190 -4.04 -25.25 13.77
N HIS A 191 -3.88 -24.15 14.50
CA HIS A 191 -2.89 -23.13 14.19
C HIS A 191 -1.44 -23.62 14.36
N GLN A 192 -1.14 -24.33 15.45
CA GLN A 192 0.17 -24.98 15.64
C GLN A 192 0.49 -26.01 14.54
N ARG A 193 -0.52 -26.76 14.08
CA ARG A 193 -0.36 -27.68 12.95
C ARG A 193 -0.13 -26.93 11.64
N GLN A 194 -0.79 -25.81 11.42
CA GLN A 194 -0.54 -24.93 10.27
C GLN A 194 0.86 -24.29 10.32
N GLN A 195 1.31 -23.83 11.47
CA GLN A 195 2.67 -23.30 11.65
C GLN A 195 3.75 -24.39 11.51
N ASN A 196 3.53 -25.59 12.01
CA ASN A 196 4.46 -26.71 11.87
C ASN A 196 4.39 -27.40 10.50
N SER A 197 3.38 -27.11 9.67
CA SER A 197 3.26 -27.64 8.29
C SER A 197 3.90 -26.74 7.24
N THR A 198 4.37 -25.55 7.58
CA THR A 198 4.74 -24.49 6.62
C THR A 198 6.22 -24.43 6.24
N ALA A 199 7.12 -25.24 6.75
CA ALA A 199 8.51 -25.20 6.30
C ALA A 199 9.11 -26.60 6.15
N LYS A 200 8.63 -27.38 5.19
CA LYS A 200 9.26 -28.67 4.82
C LYS A 200 10.42 -28.51 3.86
N THR A 201 10.49 -27.42 3.11
CA THR A 201 11.54 -27.14 2.13
C THR A 201 12.11 -25.73 2.31
N LYS A 202 13.35 -25.54 1.85
CA LYS A 202 14.04 -24.22 1.88
C LYS A 202 13.33 -23.11 1.09
N TYR A 203 12.28 -23.44 0.33
CA TYR A 203 11.52 -22.50 -0.47
C TYR A 203 10.12 -22.17 0.08
N ASP A 204 9.66 -22.85 1.12
CA ASP A 204 8.33 -22.64 1.70
C ASP A 204 8.18 -21.23 2.29
N TYR A 205 9.29 -20.57 2.63
CA TYR A 205 9.30 -19.16 3.03
C TYR A 205 8.89 -18.20 1.90
N LEU A 206 8.99 -18.60 0.61
CA LEU A 206 8.45 -17.81 -0.49
C LEU A 206 6.92 -17.73 -0.44
N VAL A 207 6.28 -18.81 0.05
CA VAL A 207 4.84 -18.84 0.26
C VAL A 207 4.46 -18.11 1.54
N ALA A 208 5.21 -18.29 2.62
CA ALA A 208 4.98 -17.60 3.89
C ALA A 208 5.15 -16.07 3.79
N ASP A 209 6.12 -15.61 3.01
CA ASP A 209 6.35 -14.18 2.72
C ASP A 209 5.43 -13.64 1.60
N ALA A 210 4.46 -14.43 1.14
CA ALA A 210 3.52 -14.09 0.06
C ALA A 210 4.20 -13.61 -1.24
N VAL A 211 5.36 -14.18 -1.57
CA VAL A 211 6.07 -13.97 -2.85
C VAL A 211 5.43 -14.83 -3.94
N LEU A 212 4.99 -16.05 -3.56
CA LEU A 212 4.24 -16.98 -4.38
C LEU A 212 3.04 -17.50 -3.60
N SER A 213 1.96 -17.85 -4.29
CA SER A 213 0.88 -18.64 -3.70
C SER A 213 1.32 -20.12 -3.54
N ALA A 214 0.66 -20.86 -2.65
CA ALA A 214 0.92 -22.30 -2.49
C ALA A 214 0.71 -23.08 -3.82
N ALA A 215 -0.29 -22.68 -4.62
CA ALA A 215 -0.56 -23.27 -5.91
C ALA A 215 0.55 -23.01 -6.94
N GLU A 216 1.08 -21.77 -6.98
CA GLU A 216 2.22 -21.42 -7.86
C GLU A 216 3.49 -22.15 -7.44
N PHE A 217 3.75 -22.29 -6.15
CA PHE A 217 4.91 -23.04 -5.66
C PHE A 217 4.81 -24.53 -5.99
N GLU A 218 3.62 -25.13 -5.87
CA GLU A 218 3.39 -26.51 -6.28
C GLU A 218 3.60 -26.68 -7.78
N LEU A 219 3.11 -25.72 -8.58
CA LEU A 219 3.30 -25.70 -10.04
C LEU A 219 4.78 -25.57 -10.42
N ALA A 220 5.54 -24.69 -9.75
CA ALA A 220 6.99 -24.57 -9.93
C ALA A 220 7.70 -25.89 -9.65
N THR A 221 7.32 -26.56 -8.57
CA THR A 221 7.88 -27.86 -8.18
C THR A 221 7.59 -28.95 -9.23
N ARG A 222 6.35 -29.01 -9.75
CA ARG A 222 5.97 -29.95 -10.81
C ARG A 222 6.73 -29.65 -12.12
N THR A 223 6.87 -28.37 -12.46
CA THR A 223 7.59 -27.92 -13.66
C THR A 223 9.07 -28.27 -13.60
N ALA A 224 9.73 -28.04 -12.45
CA ALA A 224 11.12 -28.44 -12.24
C ALA A 224 11.34 -29.94 -12.44
N ARG A 225 10.46 -30.76 -11.83
CA ARG A 225 10.49 -32.23 -12.00
C ARG A 225 10.30 -32.67 -13.44
N ARG A 226 9.34 -32.06 -14.16
CA ARG A 226 9.05 -32.39 -15.57
C ARG A 226 10.19 -32.03 -16.51
N LYS A 227 10.80 -30.86 -16.31
CA LYS A 227 11.92 -30.38 -17.15
C LYS A 227 13.27 -30.95 -16.74
N GLY A 228 13.37 -31.60 -15.58
CA GLY A 228 14.62 -32.14 -15.04
C GLY A 228 15.64 -31.04 -14.69
N ILE A 229 15.19 -29.83 -14.38
CA ILE A 229 16.03 -28.68 -14.00
C ILE A 229 15.83 -28.34 -12.51
N ASP A 230 16.76 -27.55 -11.97
CA ASP A 230 16.66 -27.13 -10.57
C ASP A 230 15.45 -26.22 -10.36
N ILE A 231 14.78 -26.38 -9.24
CA ILE A 231 13.61 -25.57 -8.89
C ILE A 231 13.96 -24.06 -8.76
N GLU A 232 15.20 -23.72 -8.36
CA GLU A 232 15.63 -22.33 -8.28
C GLU A 232 15.64 -21.66 -9.65
N GLU A 233 16.04 -22.38 -10.71
CA GLU A 233 15.98 -21.88 -12.07
C GLU A 233 14.55 -21.62 -12.52
N VAL A 234 13.63 -22.54 -12.22
CA VAL A 234 12.21 -22.37 -12.52
C VAL A 234 11.64 -21.18 -11.75
N LEU A 235 11.94 -21.05 -10.47
CA LEU A 235 11.48 -19.93 -9.64
C LEU A 235 11.99 -18.58 -10.15
N LEU A 236 13.26 -18.53 -10.55
CA LEU A 236 13.89 -17.29 -11.05
C LEU A 236 13.42 -16.93 -12.46
N ASP A 237 13.40 -17.91 -13.39
CA ASP A 237 13.19 -17.65 -14.81
C ASP A 237 11.72 -17.71 -15.22
N GLU A 238 10.95 -18.66 -14.68
CA GLU A 238 9.57 -18.85 -15.10
C GLU A 238 8.57 -18.15 -14.20
N PHE A 239 8.81 -18.19 -12.89
CA PHE A 239 7.95 -17.51 -11.90
C PHE A 239 8.44 -16.12 -11.53
N GLN A 240 9.55 -15.67 -12.13
CA GLN A 240 10.10 -14.31 -11.96
C GLN A 240 10.31 -13.93 -10.48
N VAL A 241 10.60 -14.92 -9.63
CA VAL A 241 10.98 -14.66 -8.25
C VAL A 241 12.31 -13.90 -8.25
N SER A 242 12.36 -12.75 -7.59
CA SER A 242 13.61 -11.99 -7.55
C SER A 242 14.69 -12.75 -6.76
N ALA A 243 15.95 -12.66 -7.20
CA ALA A 243 17.08 -13.29 -6.51
C ALA A 243 17.15 -12.88 -5.01
N ALA A 244 16.78 -11.63 -4.71
CA ALA A 244 16.72 -11.13 -3.34
C ALA A 244 15.62 -11.81 -2.50
N ALA A 245 14.44 -12.09 -3.07
CA ALA A 245 13.36 -12.78 -2.39
C ALA A 245 13.74 -14.25 -2.14
N LEU A 246 14.33 -14.91 -3.15
CA LEU A 246 14.85 -16.26 -3.02
C LEU A 246 15.96 -16.33 -1.96
N GLY A 247 16.91 -15.40 -2.00
CA GLY A 247 18.00 -15.31 -1.02
C GLY A 247 17.49 -15.07 0.40
N LYS A 248 16.44 -14.25 0.58
CA LYS A 248 15.80 -14.06 1.88
C LYS A 248 15.13 -15.34 2.39
N ALA A 249 14.46 -16.10 1.53
CA ALA A 249 13.84 -17.37 1.89
C ALA A 249 14.89 -18.38 2.33
N LEU A 250 16.01 -18.49 1.59
CA LEU A 250 17.14 -19.33 1.95
C LEU A 250 17.77 -18.89 3.29
N SER A 251 17.96 -17.59 3.50
CA SER A 251 18.47 -17.03 4.75
C SER A 251 17.56 -17.35 5.94
N SER A 252 16.26 -17.25 5.78
CA SER A 252 15.28 -17.57 6.83
C SER A 252 15.25 -19.07 7.15
N PHE A 253 15.43 -19.93 6.15
CA PHE A 253 15.45 -21.37 6.33
C PHE A 253 16.72 -21.85 7.05
N PHE A 254 17.90 -21.41 6.58
CA PHE A 254 19.19 -21.85 7.11
C PHE A 254 19.67 -21.07 8.36
N GLY A 255 19.00 -19.95 8.70
CA GLY A 255 19.39 -19.11 9.83
C GLY A 255 20.74 -18.40 9.67
N VAL A 256 21.22 -18.24 8.41
CA VAL A 256 22.48 -17.57 8.07
C VAL A 256 22.22 -16.40 7.13
N PRO A 257 23.07 -15.32 7.15
CA PRO A 257 22.86 -14.16 6.28
C PRO A 257 22.93 -14.52 4.81
N TYR A 258 22.06 -13.91 4.00
CA TYR A 258 22.11 -13.99 2.54
C TYR A 258 23.15 -13.03 1.98
N GLN A 259 23.96 -13.51 1.05
CA GLN A 259 24.96 -12.73 0.35
C GLN A 259 24.71 -12.76 -1.18
N PRO A 260 24.22 -11.66 -1.78
CA PRO A 260 23.96 -11.60 -3.20
C PRO A 260 25.26 -11.66 -4.05
N TYR A 261 25.13 -12.08 -5.30
CA TYR A 261 26.19 -11.94 -6.28
C TYR A 261 26.56 -10.47 -6.50
N ARG A 262 27.86 -10.20 -6.59
CA ARG A 262 28.42 -8.87 -6.87
C ARG A 262 29.51 -8.99 -7.92
N SER A 263 29.33 -8.30 -9.03
CA SER A 263 30.29 -8.32 -10.16
C SER A 263 31.61 -7.58 -9.87
N ASP A 264 31.59 -6.68 -8.85
CA ASP A 264 32.74 -5.89 -8.42
C ASP A 264 33.61 -6.62 -7.36
N ARG A 265 33.27 -7.87 -7.01
CA ARG A 265 33.98 -8.63 -5.98
C ARG A 265 35.36 -9.03 -6.47
N ILE A 266 36.39 -8.71 -5.70
CA ILE A 266 37.79 -9.01 -5.99
C ILE A 266 38.06 -10.49 -5.67
N LYS A 267 38.71 -11.21 -6.59
CA LYS A 267 39.14 -12.60 -6.41
C LYS A 267 40.13 -12.71 -5.23
N PRO A 268 39.84 -13.48 -4.18
CA PRO A 268 40.75 -13.66 -3.04
C PRO A 268 41.79 -14.72 -3.40
N ALA A 269 42.84 -14.33 -4.16
CA ALA A 269 43.85 -15.22 -4.75
C ALA A 269 44.52 -16.15 -3.72
N GLU A 270 44.87 -15.65 -2.54
CA GLU A 270 45.53 -16.44 -1.50
C GLU A 270 44.58 -17.51 -0.90
N LEU A 271 43.32 -17.22 -0.73
CA LEU A 271 42.33 -18.15 -0.21
C LEU A 271 41.96 -19.26 -1.20
N LEU A 272 42.08 -18.97 -2.49
CA LEU A 272 41.77 -19.90 -3.59
C LEU A 272 42.97 -20.67 -4.10
N LYS A 273 44.20 -20.41 -3.65
CA LYS A 273 45.43 -20.97 -4.18
C LYS A 273 45.47 -22.48 -4.26
N ASN A 274 44.84 -23.17 -3.32
CA ASN A 274 44.76 -24.65 -3.24
C ASN A 274 43.38 -25.21 -3.55
N LEU A 275 42.43 -24.37 -3.98
CA LEU A 275 41.07 -24.80 -4.29
C LEU A 275 40.86 -24.79 -5.82
N ARG A 276 40.72 -25.99 -6.41
CA ARG A 276 40.44 -26.13 -7.86
C ARG A 276 38.96 -25.86 -8.14
N ARG A 277 38.66 -25.35 -9.32
CA ARG A 277 37.30 -25.04 -9.78
C ARG A 277 36.37 -26.24 -9.61
N GLU A 278 36.77 -27.43 -10.10
CA GLU A 278 35.95 -28.64 -10.06
C GLU A 278 35.59 -29.06 -8.64
N TYR A 279 36.55 -28.86 -7.72
CA TYR A 279 36.33 -29.16 -6.30
C TYR A 279 35.31 -28.19 -5.67
N VAL A 280 35.45 -26.89 -5.88
CA VAL A 280 34.55 -25.84 -5.36
C VAL A 280 33.15 -26.02 -5.94
N GLU A 281 33.04 -26.31 -7.23
CA GLU A 281 31.78 -26.57 -7.91
C GLU A 281 31.06 -27.81 -7.35
N SER A 282 31.76 -28.92 -7.14
CA SER A 282 31.19 -30.15 -6.58
C SER A 282 30.91 -30.08 -5.09
N SER A 283 31.66 -29.28 -4.36
CA SER A 283 31.50 -29.12 -2.91
C SER A 283 30.50 -28.03 -2.50
N HIS A 284 30.05 -27.19 -3.41
CA HIS A 284 29.07 -26.12 -3.22
C HIS A 284 29.42 -25.09 -2.14
N TRP A 285 30.72 -24.78 -2.00
CA TRP A 285 31.16 -23.71 -1.12
C TRP A 285 32.42 -23.01 -1.65
N ILE A 286 32.59 -21.72 -1.33
CA ILE A 286 33.73 -20.92 -1.76
C ILE A 286 34.06 -19.84 -0.72
N PRO A 287 35.34 -19.64 -0.35
CA PRO A 287 35.74 -18.49 0.48
C PRO A 287 35.72 -17.23 -0.41
N ILE A 288 35.11 -16.17 0.09
CA ILE A 288 34.91 -14.94 -0.69
C ILE A 288 35.71 -13.75 -0.17
N GLU A 289 35.97 -13.68 1.13
CA GLU A 289 36.70 -12.57 1.75
C GLU A 289 37.15 -12.94 3.16
N GLU A 290 38.30 -12.42 3.61
CA GLU A 290 38.71 -12.51 5.00
C GLU A 290 38.63 -11.10 5.63
N THR A 291 37.85 -11.02 6.69
CA THR A 291 37.57 -9.76 7.42
C THR A 291 38.07 -9.85 8.85
N GLN A 292 38.04 -8.74 9.58
CA GLN A 292 38.38 -8.73 11.01
C GLN A 292 37.49 -9.64 11.86
N GLU A 293 36.28 -9.94 11.39
CA GLU A 293 35.30 -10.80 12.06
C GLU A 293 35.48 -12.29 11.72
N GLY A 294 36.26 -12.61 10.70
CA GLY A 294 36.61 -13.96 10.24
C GLY A 294 36.49 -14.15 8.73
N LEU A 295 36.66 -15.39 8.29
CA LEU A 295 36.60 -15.82 6.92
C LEU A 295 35.15 -16.02 6.47
N MET A 296 34.75 -15.31 5.43
CA MET A 296 33.43 -15.41 4.83
C MET A 296 33.36 -16.58 3.85
N ILE A 297 32.49 -17.54 4.12
CA ILE A 297 32.22 -18.72 3.30
C ILE A 297 30.87 -18.61 2.65
N LEU A 298 30.84 -18.51 1.32
CA LEU A 298 29.62 -18.54 0.53
C LEU A 298 29.27 -19.97 0.16
N THR A 299 28.00 -20.36 0.36
CA THR A 299 27.55 -21.73 0.07
C THR A 299 26.05 -21.74 -0.28
N THR A 300 25.61 -22.79 -0.98
CA THR A 300 24.20 -23.05 -1.30
C THR A 300 23.49 -23.90 -0.24
N ASP A 301 24.27 -24.55 0.66
CA ASP A 301 23.76 -25.40 1.74
C ASP A 301 24.70 -25.29 2.98
N PRO A 302 24.48 -24.29 3.83
CA PRO A 302 25.30 -24.06 5.00
C PRO A 302 25.32 -25.22 6.00
N GLU A 303 24.19 -25.91 6.20
CA GLU A 303 24.07 -27.01 7.16
C GLU A 303 24.95 -28.19 6.76
N ARG A 304 24.88 -28.58 5.51
CA ARG A 304 25.71 -29.65 4.93
C ARG A 304 27.20 -29.34 5.07
N ILE A 305 27.59 -28.09 4.78
CA ILE A 305 29.01 -27.70 4.83
C ILE A 305 29.52 -27.63 6.26
N GLN A 306 28.73 -27.13 7.20
CA GLN A 306 29.10 -27.13 8.64
C GLN A 306 29.23 -28.56 9.21
N ALA A 307 28.27 -29.44 8.87
CA ALA A 307 28.30 -30.85 9.30
C ALA A 307 29.51 -31.62 8.78
N SER A 308 29.96 -31.33 7.55
CA SER A 308 31.09 -32.01 6.92
C SER A 308 32.45 -31.68 7.55
N ARG A 309 32.55 -30.57 8.30
CA ARG A 309 33.78 -30.00 8.89
C ARG A 309 34.94 -29.79 7.89
N VAL A 310 34.72 -29.94 6.59
CA VAL A 310 35.74 -29.85 5.54
C VAL A 310 36.39 -28.45 5.54
N VAL A 311 35.57 -27.40 5.61
CA VAL A 311 36.05 -26.00 5.63
C VAL A 311 36.90 -25.74 6.88
N ASN A 312 36.46 -26.26 8.03
CA ASN A 312 37.20 -26.13 9.28
C ASN A 312 38.58 -26.82 9.21
N ASN A 313 38.68 -27.93 8.50
CA ASN A 313 39.95 -28.64 8.32
C ASN A 313 40.92 -27.88 7.39
N ILE A 314 40.38 -27.21 6.36
CA ILE A 314 41.18 -26.41 5.40
C ILE A 314 41.61 -25.08 6.04
N PHE A 315 40.71 -24.41 6.76
CA PHE A 315 40.96 -23.11 7.39
C PHE A 315 40.90 -23.21 8.92
N SER A 316 41.72 -24.08 9.49
CA SER A 316 41.67 -24.46 10.94
C SER A 316 42.06 -23.29 11.88
N LYS A 317 42.65 -22.20 11.37
CA LYS A 317 43.11 -21.04 12.17
C LYS A 317 42.16 -19.84 12.06
N SER A 318 41.16 -19.85 11.15
CA SER A 318 40.25 -18.73 10.89
C SER A 318 38.88 -18.98 11.52
N ARG A 319 38.26 -17.95 12.06
CA ARG A 319 36.86 -18.00 12.44
C ARG A 319 36.02 -18.00 11.16
N LEU A 320 35.11 -18.97 11.03
CA LEU A 320 34.32 -19.15 9.83
C LEU A 320 32.94 -18.50 9.99
N ASN A 321 32.57 -17.65 9.03
CA ASN A 321 31.25 -17.03 8.94
C ASN A 321 30.59 -17.50 7.64
N TYR A 322 29.47 -18.20 7.77
CA TYR A 322 28.75 -18.79 6.64
C TYR A 322 27.69 -17.85 6.12
N PHE A 323 27.59 -17.78 4.79
CA PHE A 323 26.60 -16.99 4.05
C PHE A 323 25.93 -17.89 3.01
N VAL A 324 24.62 -17.72 2.83
CA VAL A 324 23.87 -18.47 1.83
C VAL A 324 23.65 -17.64 0.55
N CYS A 325 23.66 -18.30 -0.60
CA CYS A 325 23.26 -17.74 -1.89
C CYS A 325 22.48 -18.77 -2.70
N SER A 326 21.81 -18.34 -3.77
CA SER A 326 21.19 -19.24 -4.74
C SER A 326 22.23 -19.99 -5.57
N GLN A 327 21.85 -21.10 -6.18
CA GLN A 327 22.73 -21.87 -7.07
C GLN A 327 23.25 -21.02 -8.23
N ARG A 328 22.40 -20.18 -8.81
CA ARG A 328 22.77 -19.25 -9.88
C ARG A 328 23.84 -18.24 -9.44
N GLU A 329 23.66 -17.62 -8.29
CA GLU A 329 24.61 -16.64 -7.75
C GLU A 329 25.95 -17.29 -7.37
N PHE A 330 25.91 -18.54 -6.86
CA PHE A 330 27.09 -19.34 -6.60
C PHE A 330 27.89 -19.58 -7.88
N LYS A 331 27.21 -20.03 -8.96
CA LYS A 331 27.83 -20.26 -10.26
C LYS A 331 28.41 -18.98 -10.86
N GLN A 332 27.70 -17.87 -10.76
CA GLN A 332 28.20 -16.55 -11.20
C GLN A 332 29.46 -16.11 -10.41
N THR A 333 29.50 -16.37 -9.12
CA THR A 333 30.68 -16.09 -8.27
C THR A 333 31.86 -17.01 -8.65
N LEU A 334 31.58 -18.28 -8.93
CA LEU A 334 32.59 -19.24 -9.40
C LEU A 334 33.19 -18.81 -10.75
N ASP A 335 32.33 -18.40 -11.70
CA ASP A 335 32.77 -17.93 -13.03
C ASP A 335 33.58 -16.63 -12.92
N LEU A 336 33.21 -15.74 -12.00
CA LEU A 336 33.97 -14.51 -11.72
C LEU A 336 35.40 -14.81 -11.20
N PHE A 337 35.53 -15.80 -10.33
CA PHE A 337 36.80 -16.09 -9.65
C PHE A 337 37.73 -17.02 -10.46
N TYR A 338 37.18 -17.96 -11.24
CA TYR A 338 37.96 -18.93 -11.98
C TYR A 338 37.96 -18.73 -13.51
N GLY A 339 37.19 -17.75 -14.01
CA GLY A 339 36.90 -17.57 -15.43
C GLY A 339 35.87 -18.55 -15.96
N GLY A 340 34.96 -18.11 -16.85
CA GLY A 340 33.98 -18.98 -17.50
C GLY A 340 34.64 -20.07 -18.31
N SER A 341 34.14 -21.30 -18.31
CA SER A 341 34.58 -22.33 -19.25
C SER A 341 34.24 -21.85 -20.65
N ALA A 342 35.25 -21.74 -21.50
CA ALA A 342 35.13 -21.33 -22.91
C ALA A 342 34.25 -22.35 -23.65
N ALA A 343 32.99 -22.02 -23.85
CA ALA A 343 32.17 -22.53 -24.92
C ALA A 343 31.25 -21.38 -25.38
N SER A 344 31.64 -20.81 -26.53
CA SER A 344 30.87 -20.00 -27.50
C SER A 344 30.20 -18.72 -27.06
N ASP A 345 30.75 -17.68 -27.64
CA ASP A 345 30.16 -16.45 -28.16
C ASP A 345 29.55 -15.38 -27.22
N GLY A 346 30.31 -14.28 -27.17
CA GLY A 346 29.87 -12.94 -27.53
C GLY A 346 28.98 -12.19 -26.52
N SER A 347 29.59 -11.14 -25.95
CA SER A 347 28.94 -9.94 -25.35
C SER A 347 28.13 -10.10 -24.06
N GLY A 348 28.83 -9.82 -22.95
CA GLY A 348 28.15 -9.47 -21.69
C GLY A 348 27.53 -8.09 -21.77
N VAL A 349 26.23 -8.05 -21.96
CA VAL A 349 25.37 -6.91 -21.65
C VAL A 349 24.24 -7.48 -20.82
N LEU A 350 23.85 -6.79 -19.75
CA LEU A 350 22.66 -7.00 -18.94
C LEU A 350 21.45 -7.38 -19.83
N ALA A 351 21.26 -8.68 -20.10
CA ALA A 351 20.10 -9.19 -20.79
C ALA A 351 18.97 -9.33 -19.76
N GLY A 352 18.16 -8.30 -19.66
CA GLY A 352 16.77 -8.49 -19.34
C GLY A 352 16.18 -9.39 -20.42
N ASP A 353 15.34 -10.32 -20.02
CA ASP A 353 14.64 -11.27 -20.89
C ASP A 353 14.02 -10.53 -22.09
N GLU A 354 14.67 -10.61 -23.27
CA GLU A 354 14.19 -10.09 -24.55
C GLU A 354 13.34 -11.13 -25.30
N SER A 355 12.58 -11.96 -24.59
CA SER A 355 11.49 -12.64 -25.28
C SER A 355 10.54 -11.57 -25.79
N SER A 356 10.38 -11.51 -27.13
CA SER A 356 9.47 -10.52 -27.70
C SER A 356 8.05 -10.81 -27.21
N MET A 357 7.21 -9.78 -27.14
CA MET A 357 5.81 -10.00 -26.76
C MET A 357 5.10 -10.94 -27.74
N ASP A 358 5.52 -10.92 -29.00
CA ASP A 358 5.02 -11.81 -30.06
C ASP A 358 5.44 -13.27 -29.84
N ASP A 359 6.64 -13.52 -29.29
CA ASP A 359 7.09 -14.87 -28.93
C ASP A 359 6.26 -15.46 -27.79
N LEU A 360 5.93 -14.63 -26.77
CA LEU A 360 5.05 -15.03 -25.67
C LEU A 360 3.63 -15.35 -26.16
N LEU A 361 3.08 -14.52 -27.06
CA LEU A 361 1.78 -14.79 -27.66
C LEU A 361 1.78 -16.02 -28.58
N THR A 362 2.85 -16.24 -29.32
CA THR A 362 2.99 -17.41 -30.19
C THR A 362 3.07 -18.70 -29.37
N SER A 363 3.75 -18.67 -28.21
CA SER A 363 3.78 -19.82 -27.29
C SER A 363 2.42 -20.09 -26.62
N MET A 364 1.59 -19.05 -26.46
CA MET A 364 0.22 -19.15 -25.96
C MET A 364 -0.82 -19.47 -27.05
N GLY A 365 -0.49 -19.22 -28.33
CA GLY A 365 -1.40 -19.29 -29.47
C GLY A 365 -1.31 -20.57 -30.30
N GLY A 366 -0.85 -21.67 -29.76
CA GLY A 366 -0.89 -22.97 -30.45
C GLY A 366 -2.32 -23.32 -30.85
N ASP A 367 -2.59 -23.28 -32.18
CA ASP A 367 -3.85 -23.65 -32.80
C ASP A 367 -4.31 -25.05 -32.33
N GLU A 368 -5.65 -25.20 -32.24
CA GLU A 368 -6.32 -26.49 -31.98
C GLU A 368 -6.02 -27.50 -33.11
N GLU A 369 -4.79 -27.96 -33.26
CA GLU A 369 -4.50 -29.17 -34.03
C GLU A 369 -3.86 -30.22 -33.10
N GLU A 370 -4.53 -31.35 -33.01
CA GLU A 370 -4.27 -32.54 -32.25
C GLU A 370 -2.77 -32.83 -32.01
N VAL A 371 -2.30 -32.55 -30.81
CA VAL A 371 -1.13 -33.22 -30.24
C VAL A 371 -1.63 -34.32 -29.31
N SER A 372 -1.86 -35.49 -29.89
CA SER A 372 -2.11 -36.71 -29.15
C SER A 372 -0.87 -37.07 -28.33
N GLY A 373 -0.95 -36.89 -26.97
CA GLY A 373 0.06 -37.46 -26.07
C GLY A 373 0.45 -36.63 -24.86
N ILE A 374 -0.01 -35.38 -24.70
CA ILE A 374 0.26 -34.54 -23.53
C ILE A 374 -1.01 -34.44 -22.70
N SER A 375 -0.91 -34.67 -21.38
CA SER A 375 -2.08 -34.58 -20.52
C SER A 375 -2.62 -33.13 -20.46
N GLN A 376 -3.94 -32.98 -20.36
CA GLN A 376 -4.59 -31.67 -20.23
C GLN A 376 -4.04 -30.83 -19.05
N GLU A 377 -3.50 -31.48 -18.03
CA GLU A 377 -2.88 -30.83 -16.88
C GLU A 377 -1.51 -30.20 -17.21
N ASP A 378 -0.74 -30.81 -18.11
CA ASP A 378 0.58 -30.32 -18.52
C ASP A 378 0.48 -29.10 -19.44
N VAL A 379 -0.53 -29.05 -20.30
CA VAL A 379 -0.84 -27.88 -21.15
C VAL A 379 -1.28 -26.71 -20.27
N SER A 380 -2.09 -26.96 -19.25
CA SER A 380 -2.53 -25.94 -18.28
C SER A 380 -1.34 -25.33 -17.50
N ALA A 381 -0.40 -26.16 -17.04
CA ALA A 381 0.74 -25.71 -16.25
C ALA A 381 1.74 -24.84 -17.07
N ALA A 382 1.97 -25.18 -18.34
CA ALA A 382 2.81 -24.36 -19.22
C ALA A 382 2.16 -22.99 -19.50
N ALA A 383 0.86 -23.01 -19.75
CA ALA A 383 0.06 -21.82 -19.98
C ALA A 383 0.04 -20.87 -18.78
N ASP A 384 -0.01 -21.41 -17.55
CA ASP A 384 0.02 -20.61 -16.33
C ASP A 384 1.38 -19.90 -16.11
N ASN A 385 2.50 -20.55 -16.51
CA ASN A 385 3.83 -19.94 -16.43
C ASN A 385 3.97 -18.77 -17.43
N GLU A 386 3.50 -18.96 -18.66
CA GLU A 386 3.53 -17.89 -19.68
C GLU A 386 2.65 -16.72 -19.28
N LEU A 387 1.53 -17.01 -18.62
CA LEU A 387 0.63 -15.98 -18.09
C LEU A 387 1.30 -15.12 -16.99
N VAL A 388 2.06 -15.75 -16.09
CA VAL A 388 2.82 -15.01 -15.06
C VAL A 388 3.84 -14.07 -15.71
N LYS A 389 4.59 -14.56 -16.70
CA LYS A 389 5.52 -13.73 -17.48
C LYS A 389 4.81 -12.59 -18.19
N LEU A 390 3.67 -12.89 -18.83
CA LEU A 390 2.89 -11.89 -19.55
C LEU A 390 2.44 -10.74 -18.63
N VAL A 391 1.85 -11.04 -17.48
CA VAL A 391 1.38 -10.01 -16.52
C VAL A 391 2.55 -9.14 -16.04
N ASN A 392 3.66 -9.77 -15.66
CA ASN A 392 4.84 -9.05 -15.20
C ASN A 392 5.43 -8.17 -16.31
N LYS A 393 5.51 -8.69 -17.55
CA LYS A 393 6.00 -7.94 -18.70
C LYS A 393 5.10 -6.76 -19.04
N VAL A 394 3.77 -6.94 -19.04
CA VAL A 394 2.81 -5.84 -19.23
C VAL A 394 3.06 -4.71 -18.25
N ILE A 395 3.27 -5.02 -16.97
CA ILE A 395 3.52 -4.01 -15.93
C ILE A 395 4.87 -3.31 -16.17
N VAL A 396 5.92 -4.06 -16.46
CA VAL A 396 7.26 -3.51 -16.74
C VAL A 396 7.26 -2.62 -17.97
N ASP A 397 6.64 -3.07 -19.05
CA ASP A 397 6.59 -2.31 -20.31
C ASP A 397 5.72 -1.06 -20.17
N ALA A 398 4.57 -1.15 -19.50
CA ALA A 398 3.74 0.01 -19.20
C ALA A 398 4.52 1.08 -18.40
N TYR A 399 5.26 0.66 -17.39
CA TYR A 399 6.12 1.56 -16.61
C TYR A 399 7.21 2.20 -17.47
N ARG A 400 7.92 1.42 -18.27
CA ARG A 400 8.97 1.90 -19.21
C ARG A 400 8.43 2.88 -20.25
N MET A 401 7.20 2.66 -20.73
CA MET A 401 6.51 3.58 -21.64
C MET A 401 6.06 4.88 -20.95
N GLY A 402 6.08 4.95 -19.61
CA GLY A 402 5.56 6.07 -18.83
C GLY A 402 4.01 6.10 -18.80
N ALA A 403 3.38 4.93 -18.87
CA ALA A 403 1.93 4.81 -18.72
C ALA A 403 1.50 5.11 -17.28
N SER A 404 0.33 5.72 -17.14
CA SER A 404 -0.29 5.97 -15.82
C SER A 404 -1.20 4.83 -15.36
N ASP A 405 -1.89 4.18 -16.31
CA ASP A 405 -2.84 3.11 -16.02
C ASP A 405 -2.72 1.99 -17.05
N ILE A 406 -2.99 0.76 -16.60
CA ILE A 406 -3.11 -0.44 -17.42
C ILE A 406 -4.55 -0.92 -17.28
N HIS A 407 -5.20 -1.14 -18.40
CA HIS A 407 -6.57 -1.65 -18.47
C HIS A 407 -6.55 -3.05 -19.06
N VAL A 408 -7.08 -4.02 -18.33
CA VAL A 408 -7.30 -5.39 -18.80
C VAL A 408 -8.79 -5.54 -19.00
N GLU A 409 -9.22 -5.68 -20.25
CA GLU A 409 -10.61 -5.66 -20.67
C GLU A 409 -11.00 -6.97 -21.35
N PRO A 410 -11.49 -7.94 -20.58
CA PRO A 410 -11.90 -9.22 -21.13
C PRO A 410 -13.18 -9.09 -21.95
N GLY A 411 -13.14 -9.53 -23.21
CA GLY A 411 -14.34 -9.55 -24.06
C GLY A 411 -15.33 -10.67 -23.69
N PRO A 412 -16.64 -10.53 -23.95
CA PRO A 412 -17.63 -11.57 -23.72
C PRO A 412 -17.51 -12.73 -24.72
N GLY A 413 -17.95 -13.94 -24.32
CA GLY A 413 -17.97 -15.12 -25.17
C GLY A 413 -16.57 -15.54 -25.66
N LYS A 414 -16.38 -15.64 -26.98
CA LYS A 414 -15.10 -15.99 -27.64
C LYS A 414 -14.22 -14.77 -27.94
N ALA A 415 -14.64 -13.55 -27.56
CA ALA A 415 -13.83 -12.35 -27.81
C ALA A 415 -12.55 -12.36 -26.97
N LYS A 416 -11.46 -11.87 -27.57
CA LYS A 416 -10.17 -11.73 -26.92
C LYS A 416 -10.23 -10.76 -25.74
N THR A 417 -9.27 -10.85 -24.83
CA THR A 417 -9.00 -9.84 -23.81
C THR A 417 -8.10 -8.78 -24.39
N VAL A 418 -8.54 -7.53 -24.37
CA VAL A 418 -7.72 -6.40 -24.83
C VAL A 418 -7.00 -5.79 -23.63
N ILE A 419 -5.69 -5.67 -23.71
CA ILE A 419 -4.89 -4.91 -22.74
C ILE A 419 -4.56 -3.58 -23.36
N ARG A 420 -4.98 -2.49 -22.68
CA ARG A 420 -4.71 -1.11 -23.08
C ARG A 420 -3.90 -0.39 -22.02
N VAL A 421 -3.06 0.54 -22.43
CA VAL A 421 -2.31 1.40 -21.53
C VAL A 421 -2.72 2.85 -21.73
N ARG A 422 -2.78 3.61 -20.62
CA ARG A 422 -3.02 5.04 -20.66
C ARG A 422 -1.71 5.78 -20.56
N LYS A 423 -1.33 6.46 -21.63
CA LYS A 423 -0.12 7.31 -21.68
C LYS A 423 -0.49 8.75 -22.03
N ASP A 424 0.04 9.70 -21.28
CA ASP A 424 -0.25 11.13 -21.46
C ASP A 424 -1.76 11.46 -21.60
N GLY A 425 -2.60 10.75 -20.81
CA GLY A 425 -4.05 10.88 -20.79
C GLY A 425 -4.81 10.10 -21.86
N SER A 426 -4.13 9.57 -22.89
CA SER A 426 -4.76 8.80 -23.99
C SER A 426 -4.61 7.30 -23.78
N LEU A 427 -5.69 6.54 -24.03
CA LEU A 427 -5.67 5.09 -24.11
C LEU A 427 -5.13 4.64 -25.47
N MET A 428 -4.28 3.62 -25.46
CA MET A 428 -3.75 2.96 -26.62
C MET A 428 -3.78 1.44 -26.44
N ASN A 429 -4.08 0.70 -27.50
CA ASN A 429 -4.00 -0.76 -27.46
C ASN A 429 -2.53 -1.16 -27.27
N TYR A 430 -2.30 -2.10 -26.34
CA TYR A 430 -0.99 -2.65 -26.09
C TYR A 430 -0.89 -4.06 -26.67
N ILE A 431 -1.81 -4.96 -26.28
CA ILE A 431 -1.83 -6.34 -26.75
C ILE A 431 -3.23 -6.97 -26.64
N GLU A 432 -3.49 -7.99 -27.45
CA GLU A 432 -4.70 -8.82 -27.36
C GLU A 432 -4.33 -10.23 -26.91
N VAL A 433 -5.01 -10.74 -25.87
CA VAL A 433 -4.79 -12.07 -25.30
C VAL A 433 -5.96 -12.99 -25.67
N PRO A 434 -5.71 -14.25 -26.05
CA PRO A 434 -6.77 -15.20 -26.37
C PRO A 434 -7.80 -15.37 -25.23
N SER A 435 -9.05 -15.60 -25.58
CA SER A 435 -10.16 -15.72 -24.63
C SER A 435 -10.01 -16.86 -23.60
N THR A 436 -9.23 -17.88 -23.94
CA THR A 436 -8.91 -19.04 -23.07
C THR A 436 -8.17 -18.61 -21.79
N TYR A 437 -7.34 -17.55 -21.84
CA TYR A 437 -6.56 -17.04 -20.71
C TYR A 437 -7.27 -15.97 -19.90
N ARG A 438 -8.46 -15.54 -20.29
CA ARG A 438 -9.22 -14.45 -19.70
C ARG A 438 -9.37 -14.55 -18.18
N ASN A 439 -9.87 -15.70 -17.71
CA ASN A 439 -10.10 -15.91 -16.28
C ASN A 439 -8.78 -16.04 -15.50
N ALA A 440 -7.81 -16.73 -16.07
CA ALA A 440 -6.51 -16.94 -15.46
C ALA A 440 -5.73 -15.62 -15.30
N LEU A 441 -5.82 -14.73 -16.30
CA LEU A 441 -5.23 -13.38 -16.27
C LEU A 441 -5.77 -12.53 -15.12
N VAL A 442 -7.10 -12.47 -14.97
CA VAL A 442 -7.74 -11.73 -13.87
C VAL A 442 -7.43 -12.38 -12.53
N THR A 443 -7.47 -13.71 -12.44
CA THR A 443 -7.12 -14.46 -11.23
C THR A 443 -5.69 -14.18 -10.80
N ARG A 444 -4.73 -14.17 -11.74
CA ARG A 444 -3.33 -13.83 -11.42
C ARG A 444 -3.20 -12.44 -10.83
N ILE A 445 -3.87 -11.44 -11.40
CA ILE A 445 -3.83 -10.08 -10.88
C ILE A 445 -4.48 -10.01 -9.48
N LYS A 446 -5.59 -10.70 -9.25
CA LYS A 446 -6.22 -10.78 -7.92
C LYS A 446 -5.29 -11.40 -6.86
N ILE A 447 -4.57 -12.46 -7.22
CA ILE A 447 -3.57 -13.08 -6.34
C ILE A 447 -2.45 -12.10 -5.98
N MET A 448 -1.96 -11.32 -6.95
CA MET A 448 -0.89 -10.33 -6.72
C MET A 448 -1.30 -9.20 -5.75
N CYS A 449 -2.57 -8.98 -5.55
CA CYS A 449 -3.13 -7.95 -4.65
C CYS A 449 -3.96 -8.50 -3.47
N ASP A 450 -3.85 -9.79 -3.17
CA ASP A 450 -4.56 -10.47 -2.07
C ASP A 450 -6.09 -10.26 -2.10
N LEU A 451 -6.68 -10.26 -3.31
CA LEU A 451 -8.13 -10.15 -3.51
C LEU A 451 -8.80 -11.53 -3.54
N ASP A 452 -10.08 -11.56 -3.21
CA ASP A 452 -10.88 -12.79 -3.28
C ASP A 452 -11.07 -13.23 -4.73
N ILE A 453 -10.48 -14.36 -5.09
CA ILE A 453 -10.54 -14.94 -6.44
C ILE A 453 -11.89 -15.59 -6.74
N SER A 454 -12.65 -15.97 -5.71
CA SER A 454 -13.96 -16.60 -5.83
C SER A 454 -15.09 -15.59 -6.04
N GLU A 455 -14.96 -14.37 -5.50
CA GLU A 455 -15.96 -13.32 -5.64
C GLU A 455 -15.75 -12.55 -6.95
N LYS A 456 -16.67 -12.75 -7.91
CA LYS A 456 -16.66 -12.12 -9.25
C LYS A 456 -17.82 -11.16 -9.50
N ARG A 457 -18.72 -11.00 -8.53
CA ARG A 457 -19.96 -10.23 -8.66
C ARG A 457 -19.85 -8.84 -8.05
N LYS A 458 -18.80 -8.57 -7.27
CA LYS A 458 -18.62 -7.30 -6.57
C LYS A 458 -17.30 -6.66 -6.98
N PRO A 459 -17.24 -5.34 -7.11
CA PRO A 459 -15.97 -4.64 -7.27
C PRO A 459 -15.05 -4.90 -6.09
N GLN A 460 -13.77 -5.05 -6.36
CA GLN A 460 -12.73 -5.21 -5.35
C GLN A 460 -11.59 -4.24 -5.63
N ASP A 461 -10.99 -3.70 -4.56
CA ASP A 461 -9.84 -2.81 -4.61
C ASP A 461 -8.65 -3.43 -3.87
N GLY A 462 -7.46 -3.35 -4.46
CA GLY A 462 -6.23 -3.88 -3.86
C GLY A 462 -4.99 -3.11 -4.28
N LYS A 463 -3.84 -3.55 -3.79
CA LYS A 463 -2.53 -2.97 -4.12
C LYS A 463 -1.51 -4.07 -4.44
N ILE A 464 -0.73 -3.87 -5.49
CA ILE A 464 0.41 -4.73 -5.84
C ILE A 464 1.70 -4.00 -5.44
N LYS A 465 2.50 -4.60 -4.57
CA LYS A 465 3.90 -4.21 -4.34
C LYS A 465 4.76 -4.98 -5.33
N PHE A 466 5.00 -4.39 -6.50
CA PHE A 466 5.57 -5.12 -7.64
C PHE A 466 7.00 -5.62 -7.42
N LYS A 467 7.73 -5.03 -6.47
CA LYS A 467 9.06 -5.52 -6.05
C LYS A 467 9.08 -7.00 -5.63
N LYS A 468 7.93 -7.54 -5.21
CA LYS A 468 7.79 -8.97 -4.88
C LYS A 468 7.75 -9.88 -6.12
N PHE A 469 7.35 -9.34 -7.28
CA PHE A 469 7.03 -10.10 -8.49
C PHE A 469 7.93 -9.77 -9.68
N GLY A 470 8.68 -8.65 -9.62
CA GLY A 470 9.50 -8.19 -10.73
C GLY A 470 10.61 -7.22 -10.30
N PRO A 471 11.38 -6.72 -11.27
CA PRO A 471 12.59 -5.94 -10.98
C PRO A 471 12.33 -4.49 -10.54
N LEU A 472 11.09 -3.99 -10.68
CA LEU A 472 10.76 -2.60 -10.42
C LEU A 472 10.24 -2.41 -8.98
N ASP A 473 10.76 -1.39 -8.29
CA ASP A 473 10.26 -0.98 -6.97
C ASP A 473 9.11 0.03 -7.15
N ILE A 474 7.95 -0.49 -7.54
CA ILE A 474 6.73 0.29 -7.76
C ILE A 474 5.53 -0.34 -7.05
N GLU A 475 4.55 0.49 -6.71
CA GLU A 475 3.23 0.06 -6.26
C GLU A 475 2.20 0.28 -7.37
N LEU A 476 1.24 -0.63 -7.50
CA LEU A 476 0.07 -0.44 -8.35
C LEU A 476 -1.20 -0.50 -7.50
N ARG A 477 -2.11 0.43 -7.73
CA ARG A 477 -3.48 0.34 -7.21
C ARG A 477 -4.33 -0.40 -8.23
N VAL A 478 -5.02 -1.43 -7.80
CA VAL A 478 -5.81 -2.32 -8.65
C VAL A 478 -7.27 -2.22 -8.27
N ALA A 479 -8.13 -2.08 -9.27
CA ALA A 479 -9.57 -2.22 -9.12
C ALA A 479 -10.08 -3.28 -10.09
N THR A 480 -10.88 -4.24 -9.59
CA THR A 480 -11.60 -5.20 -10.42
C THR A 480 -13.08 -4.83 -10.43
N ILE A 481 -13.69 -4.84 -11.59
CA ILE A 481 -15.08 -4.40 -11.77
C ILE A 481 -15.82 -5.46 -12.60
N PRO A 482 -16.88 -6.09 -12.06
CA PRO A 482 -17.73 -6.98 -12.83
C PRO A 482 -18.32 -6.27 -14.04
N SER A 483 -18.24 -6.89 -15.21
CA SER A 483 -18.83 -6.37 -16.45
C SER A 483 -19.74 -7.40 -17.12
N GLN A 484 -20.43 -6.99 -18.20
CA GLN A 484 -21.42 -7.80 -18.90
C GLN A 484 -20.77 -9.09 -19.42
N GLY A 485 -21.50 -10.23 -19.29
CA GLY A 485 -21.02 -11.54 -19.72
C GLY A 485 -20.28 -12.34 -18.65
N GLY A 486 -20.34 -11.92 -17.37
CA GLY A 486 -19.74 -12.62 -16.24
C GLY A 486 -18.23 -12.54 -16.21
N VAL A 487 -17.67 -11.51 -16.81
CA VAL A 487 -16.23 -11.18 -16.83
C VAL A 487 -15.93 -10.03 -15.88
N GLU A 488 -14.65 -9.82 -15.55
CA GLU A 488 -14.23 -8.72 -14.70
C GLU A 488 -13.17 -7.89 -15.44
N ASP A 489 -13.42 -6.60 -15.58
CA ASP A 489 -12.42 -5.64 -16.03
C ASP A 489 -11.44 -5.33 -14.89
N VAL A 490 -10.18 -5.16 -15.22
CA VAL A 490 -9.16 -4.77 -14.25
C VAL A 490 -8.48 -3.48 -14.68
N VAL A 491 -8.41 -2.53 -13.75
CA VAL A 491 -7.65 -1.30 -13.93
C VAL A 491 -6.53 -1.27 -12.90
N MET A 492 -5.30 -1.16 -13.39
CA MET A 492 -4.10 -1.04 -12.54
C MET A 492 -3.48 0.34 -12.75
N ARG A 493 -3.55 1.19 -11.73
CA ARG A 493 -2.87 2.50 -11.73
C ARG A 493 -1.46 2.34 -11.20
N ILE A 494 -0.48 2.77 -11.98
CA ILE A 494 0.93 2.77 -11.57
C ILE A 494 1.15 3.98 -10.67
N LEU A 495 1.49 3.74 -9.40
CA LEU A 495 1.84 4.79 -8.45
C LEU A 495 3.32 5.12 -8.65
N ALA A 496 3.61 6.39 -8.90
CA ALA A 496 4.99 6.83 -9.07
C ALA A 496 5.73 6.71 -7.74
N SER A 497 6.66 5.78 -7.65
CA SER A 497 7.67 5.77 -6.59
C SER A 497 8.71 6.82 -6.92
N GLY A 498 8.71 7.95 -6.24
CA GLY A 498 9.70 9.00 -6.46
C GLY A 498 9.41 10.27 -5.67
N GLU A 499 10.43 11.09 -5.52
CA GLU A 499 10.26 12.40 -4.92
C GLU A 499 9.34 13.27 -5.79
N PRO A 500 8.45 14.08 -5.17
CA PRO A 500 7.63 15.03 -5.89
C PRO A 500 8.46 15.97 -6.76
N LEU A 501 7.89 16.39 -7.88
CA LEU A 501 8.54 17.34 -8.77
C LEU A 501 8.88 18.65 -8.02
N PRO A 502 10.05 19.24 -8.26
CA PRO A 502 10.33 20.59 -7.78
C PRO A 502 9.30 21.60 -8.32
N LEU A 503 8.96 22.60 -7.53
CA LEU A 503 7.94 23.60 -7.86
C LEU A 503 8.24 24.32 -9.18
N GLU A 504 9.53 24.53 -9.48
CA GLU A 504 10.04 25.15 -10.71
C GLU A 504 9.73 24.34 -11.98
N LYS A 505 9.54 23.03 -11.84
CA LYS A 505 9.24 22.11 -12.97
C LYS A 505 7.75 21.94 -13.23
N MET A 506 6.89 22.61 -12.45
CA MET A 506 5.44 22.50 -12.59
C MET A 506 4.90 23.25 -13.84
N GLY A 507 5.72 24.08 -14.48
CA GLY A 507 5.33 24.83 -15.68
C GLY A 507 4.48 26.05 -15.38
N PHE A 508 4.62 26.67 -14.21
CA PHE A 508 4.03 27.96 -13.90
C PHE A 508 4.62 29.07 -14.78
N SER A 509 3.81 30.09 -15.10
CA SER A 509 4.35 31.36 -15.55
C SER A 509 5.22 32.01 -14.48
N VAL A 510 6.09 32.96 -14.87
CA VAL A 510 6.97 33.63 -13.88
C VAL A 510 6.12 34.27 -12.77
N ARG A 511 5.05 35.01 -13.15
CA ARG A 511 4.11 35.62 -12.21
C ARG A 511 3.50 34.58 -11.25
N ASN A 512 2.94 33.49 -11.79
CA ASN A 512 2.29 32.48 -10.97
C ASN A 512 3.29 31.77 -10.04
N SER A 513 4.52 31.54 -10.50
CA SER A 513 5.59 30.95 -9.67
C SER A 513 5.92 31.81 -8.45
N GLU A 514 6.10 33.12 -8.67
CA GLU A 514 6.40 34.09 -7.61
C GLU A 514 5.23 34.21 -6.62
N LEU A 515 4.01 34.33 -7.14
CA LEU A 515 2.82 34.45 -6.30
C LEU A 515 2.53 33.17 -5.50
N VAL A 516 2.68 31.99 -6.08
CA VAL A 516 2.55 30.73 -5.36
C VAL A 516 3.58 30.67 -4.22
N LYS A 517 4.86 30.92 -4.51
CA LYS A 517 5.93 30.92 -3.49
C LYS A 517 5.65 31.91 -2.36
N ALA A 518 5.25 33.12 -2.70
CA ALA A 518 4.90 34.13 -1.70
C ALA A 518 3.67 33.73 -0.85
N THR A 519 2.66 33.13 -1.49
CA THR A 519 1.40 32.77 -0.82
C THR A 519 1.58 31.58 0.10
N VAL A 520 2.30 30.53 -0.34
CA VAL A 520 2.51 29.30 0.45
C VAL A 520 3.59 29.46 1.54
N SER A 521 4.30 30.58 1.57
CA SER A 521 5.24 30.93 2.64
C SER A 521 4.60 31.71 3.77
N LYS A 522 3.30 32.02 3.67
CA LYS A 522 2.56 32.66 4.76
C LYS A 522 2.37 31.71 5.94
N PRO A 523 2.34 32.20 7.19
CA PRO A 523 2.26 31.34 8.35
C PRO A 523 0.90 30.66 8.54
N TYR A 524 -0.18 31.22 8.02
CA TYR A 524 -1.53 30.70 8.12
C TYR A 524 -2.41 31.14 6.95
N GLY A 525 -3.53 30.46 6.80
CA GLY A 525 -4.54 30.72 5.79
C GLY A 525 -4.86 29.48 4.97
N LEU A 526 -5.74 29.62 3.99
CA LEU A 526 -6.29 28.52 3.21
C LEU A 526 -5.96 28.66 1.74
N PHE A 527 -5.31 27.68 1.17
CA PHE A 527 -4.94 27.64 -0.24
C PHE A 527 -5.54 26.39 -0.92
N PHE A 528 -6.30 26.60 -1.98
CA PHE A 528 -6.92 25.52 -2.72
C PHE A 528 -6.23 25.23 -4.06
N VAL A 529 -6.20 23.95 -4.44
CA VAL A 529 -5.90 23.52 -5.81
C VAL A 529 -7.14 22.85 -6.39
N CYS A 530 -7.70 23.41 -7.44
CA CYS A 530 -8.93 22.90 -8.03
C CYS A 530 -8.74 22.38 -9.47
N GLY A 531 -9.65 21.50 -9.88
CA GLY A 531 -9.66 20.91 -11.21
C GLY A 531 -10.31 19.53 -11.24
N PRO A 532 -10.60 18.96 -12.41
CA PRO A 532 -11.15 17.61 -12.54
C PRO A 532 -10.16 16.55 -12.13
N THR A 533 -10.61 15.30 -12.09
CA THR A 533 -9.74 14.13 -11.89
C THR A 533 -8.68 14.06 -12.99
N GLY A 534 -7.44 13.78 -12.60
CA GLY A 534 -6.31 13.70 -13.54
C GLY A 534 -5.70 15.04 -13.98
N SER A 535 -6.13 16.18 -13.39
CA SER A 535 -5.53 17.49 -13.69
C SER A 535 -4.18 17.75 -12.99
N GLY A 536 -3.70 16.82 -12.14
CA GLY A 536 -2.42 16.92 -11.47
C GLY A 536 -2.44 17.62 -10.11
N LYS A 537 -3.61 17.80 -9.49
CA LYS A 537 -3.77 18.46 -8.18
C LYS A 537 -2.85 17.89 -7.09
N THR A 538 -2.88 16.55 -6.93
CA THR A 538 -2.04 15.84 -5.94
C THR A 538 -0.55 16.14 -6.18
N THR A 539 -0.11 16.06 -7.43
CA THR A 539 1.29 16.37 -7.79
C THR A 539 1.66 17.79 -7.42
N THR A 540 0.79 18.77 -7.71
CA THR A 540 1.02 20.17 -7.39
C THR A 540 1.07 20.42 -5.90
N LEU A 541 0.12 19.87 -5.12
CA LEU A 541 0.15 19.99 -3.66
C LEU A 541 1.42 19.36 -3.07
N HIS A 542 1.78 18.16 -3.51
CA HIS A 542 3.00 17.53 -3.03
C HIS A 542 4.28 18.29 -3.44
N SER A 543 4.29 18.98 -4.59
CA SER A 543 5.38 19.88 -4.98
C SER A 543 5.44 21.13 -4.09
N ILE A 544 4.28 21.70 -3.73
CA ILE A 544 4.18 22.80 -2.77
C ILE A 544 4.66 22.35 -1.39
N LEU A 545 4.16 21.20 -0.90
CA LEU A 545 4.58 20.65 0.38
C LEU A 545 6.10 20.40 0.41
N LYS A 546 6.68 19.87 -0.66
CA LYS A 546 8.14 19.70 -0.78
C LYS A 546 8.89 21.02 -0.64
N TYR A 547 8.37 22.11 -1.22
CA TYR A 547 8.98 23.43 -1.15
C TYR A 547 9.00 24.01 0.26
N ILE A 548 7.93 23.78 1.05
CA ILE A 548 7.81 24.29 2.43
C ILE A 548 8.24 23.29 3.51
N ASN A 549 8.54 22.03 3.15
CA ASN A 549 8.94 20.99 4.09
C ASN A 549 10.37 21.23 4.61
N LYS A 550 10.46 21.92 5.71
CA LYS A 550 11.71 22.21 6.43
C LYS A 550 11.77 21.42 7.75
N PRO A 551 12.97 21.25 8.35
CA PRO A 551 13.11 20.50 9.61
C PRO A 551 12.30 21.06 10.79
N ASP A 552 12.00 22.34 10.78
CA ASP A 552 11.27 23.10 11.79
C ASP A 552 9.75 23.19 11.48
N THR A 553 9.28 22.59 10.40
CA THR A 553 7.88 22.68 9.96
C THR A 553 7.20 21.32 10.12
N LYS A 554 6.14 21.28 10.91
CA LYS A 554 5.35 20.07 11.16
C LYS A 554 4.15 19.98 10.21
N ILE A 555 4.23 19.08 9.25
CA ILE A 555 3.23 18.90 8.20
C ILE A 555 2.43 17.62 8.42
N TRP A 556 1.10 17.74 8.55
CA TRP A 556 0.16 16.62 8.55
C TRP A 556 -0.67 16.60 7.27
N THR A 557 -0.86 15.42 6.71
CA THR A 557 -1.74 15.23 5.55
C THR A 557 -2.80 14.17 5.83
N VAL A 558 -3.99 14.37 5.29
CA VAL A 558 -5.05 13.36 5.25
C VAL A 558 -5.48 13.13 3.81
N GLU A 559 -5.40 11.89 3.33
CA GLU A 559 -5.52 11.53 1.91
C GLU A 559 -6.38 10.28 1.71
N ASP A 560 -7.06 10.16 0.57
CA ASP A 560 -7.90 9.00 0.23
C ASP A 560 -7.62 8.49 -1.22
N PRO A 561 -6.61 7.62 -1.38
CA PRO A 561 -5.54 7.23 -0.47
C PRO A 561 -4.29 8.12 -0.57
N VAL A 562 -3.23 7.80 0.22
CA VAL A 562 -1.88 8.37 0.02
C VAL A 562 -1.31 7.86 -1.30
N GLU A 563 -1.07 8.79 -2.25
CA GLU A 563 -0.50 8.47 -3.59
C GLU A 563 1.01 8.69 -3.64
N ILE A 564 1.52 9.71 -2.95
CA ILE A 564 2.92 10.11 -2.95
C ILE A 564 3.42 10.16 -1.51
N THR A 565 4.38 9.31 -1.17
CA THR A 565 5.00 9.33 0.16
C THR A 565 6.17 10.30 0.17
N GLN A 566 6.20 11.21 1.15
CA GLN A 566 7.30 12.17 1.32
C GLN A 566 7.94 12.05 2.69
N LYS A 567 9.27 12.04 2.71
CA LYS A 567 10.01 12.11 3.97
C LYS A 567 9.75 13.47 4.66
N GLY A 568 9.52 13.43 5.96
CA GLY A 568 9.23 14.63 6.77
C GLY A 568 7.74 14.90 6.98
N LEU A 569 6.84 14.39 6.14
CA LEU A 569 5.40 14.53 6.31
C LEU A 569 4.83 13.43 7.22
N ARG A 570 3.78 13.78 7.93
CA ARG A 570 2.92 12.84 8.66
C ARG A 570 1.65 12.61 7.86
N GLN A 571 1.62 11.51 7.10
CA GLN A 571 0.56 11.23 6.14
C GLN A 571 -0.41 10.20 6.70
N VAL A 572 -1.68 10.56 6.80
CA VAL A 572 -2.76 9.70 7.29
C VAL A 572 -3.68 9.33 6.13
N GLN A 573 -3.91 8.05 5.95
CA GLN A 573 -4.84 7.55 4.96
C GLN A 573 -6.22 7.32 5.56
N ILE A 574 -7.27 7.72 4.84
CA ILE A 574 -8.67 7.44 5.18
C ILE A 574 -8.88 5.92 5.33
N ASN A 575 -9.58 5.54 6.40
CA ASN A 575 -9.99 4.16 6.64
C ASN A 575 -11.44 4.13 7.18
N LYS A 576 -12.38 4.03 6.28
CA LYS A 576 -13.82 4.02 6.62
C LYS A 576 -14.22 2.86 7.56
N LYS A 577 -13.53 1.71 7.45
CA LYS A 577 -13.80 0.55 8.33
C LYS A 577 -13.39 0.83 9.78
N ALA A 578 -12.36 1.65 9.98
CA ALA A 578 -11.91 2.08 11.31
C ALA A 578 -12.57 3.38 11.78
N GLY A 579 -13.54 3.94 11.02
CA GLY A 579 -14.18 5.21 11.36
C GLY A 579 -13.28 6.45 11.14
N LEU A 580 -12.21 6.30 10.36
CA LEU A 580 -11.29 7.39 10.04
C LEU A 580 -11.72 8.07 8.74
N ASP A 581 -12.45 9.17 8.86
CA ASP A 581 -12.85 10.07 7.78
C ASP A 581 -12.13 11.43 7.85
N PHE A 582 -12.32 12.29 6.85
CA PHE A 582 -11.68 13.61 6.80
C PHE A 582 -11.98 14.47 8.03
N PRO A 583 -13.25 14.69 8.44
CA PRO A 583 -13.56 15.51 9.61
C PRO A 583 -12.93 14.99 10.91
N THR A 584 -13.00 13.68 11.14
CA THR A 584 -12.47 13.05 12.37
C THR A 584 -10.95 13.23 12.46
N ILE A 585 -10.24 13.01 11.35
CA ILE A 585 -8.78 13.13 11.31
C ILE A 585 -8.37 14.59 11.44
N MET A 586 -9.05 15.52 10.75
CA MET A 586 -8.74 16.96 10.84
C MET A 586 -8.90 17.50 12.27
N ARG A 587 -9.97 17.11 13.00
CA ARG A 587 -10.11 17.47 14.43
C ARG A 587 -8.97 16.91 15.28
N ALA A 588 -8.43 15.76 14.94
CA ALA A 588 -7.26 15.20 15.62
C ALA A 588 -5.99 16.01 15.31
N PHE A 589 -5.84 16.50 14.07
CA PHE A 589 -4.71 17.32 13.66
C PHE A 589 -4.64 18.62 14.45
N LEU A 590 -5.77 19.29 14.69
CA LEU A 590 -5.83 20.52 15.51
C LEU A 590 -5.30 20.34 16.95
N ARG A 591 -5.16 19.09 17.41
CA ARG A 591 -4.56 18.75 18.71
C ARG A 591 -3.16 18.14 18.59
N ALA A 592 -2.63 18.08 17.38
CA ALA A 592 -1.34 17.44 17.08
C ALA A 592 -0.23 18.47 16.81
N ASP A 593 -0.47 19.74 17.11
CA ASP A 593 0.46 20.86 16.95
C ASP A 593 1.05 20.94 15.52
N PRO A 594 0.21 21.06 14.47
CA PRO A 594 0.68 21.21 13.10
C PRO A 594 0.97 22.67 12.75
N ASP A 595 1.99 22.92 11.95
CA ASP A 595 2.16 24.21 11.26
C ASP A 595 1.36 24.21 9.96
N VAL A 596 1.34 23.04 9.29
CA VAL A 596 0.71 22.87 7.98
C VAL A 596 -0.20 21.64 7.98
N ILE A 597 -1.40 21.82 7.45
CA ILE A 597 -2.39 20.76 7.24
C ILE A 597 -2.69 20.64 5.75
N MET A 598 -2.59 19.44 5.17
CA MET A 598 -3.06 19.17 3.81
C MET A 598 -4.22 18.18 3.85
N VAL A 599 -5.31 18.56 3.18
CA VAL A 599 -6.52 17.75 3.02
C VAL A 599 -6.62 17.33 1.56
N GLY A 600 -6.55 16.02 1.32
CA GLY A 600 -6.59 15.46 -0.03
C GLY A 600 -7.75 15.99 -0.87
N GLU A 601 -8.92 16.11 -0.25
CA GLU A 601 -10.09 16.74 -0.88
C GLU A 601 -11.09 17.26 0.17
N MET A 602 -11.76 18.36 -0.15
CA MET A 602 -12.87 18.91 0.63
C MET A 602 -14.17 18.83 -0.18
N ARG A 603 -15.05 17.90 0.16
CA ARG A 603 -16.31 17.63 -0.57
C ARG A 603 -17.57 18.02 0.20
N ASP A 604 -17.48 18.13 1.50
CA ASP A 604 -18.61 18.35 2.41
C ASP A 604 -18.40 19.61 3.27
N LYS A 605 -19.52 20.13 3.77
CA LYS A 605 -19.58 21.33 4.59
C LYS A 605 -18.69 21.23 5.83
N GLU A 606 -18.71 20.07 6.50
CA GLU A 606 -18.02 19.87 7.76
C GLU A 606 -16.49 19.94 7.60
N THR A 607 -15.97 19.21 6.58
CA THR A 607 -14.54 19.23 6.25
C THR A 607 -14.05 20.63 5.91
N VAL A 608 -14.84 21.38 5.08
CA VAL A 608 -14.49 22.75 4.70
C VAL A 608 -14.51 23.69 5.91
N SER A 609 -15.52 23.59 6.77
CA SER A 609 -15.65 24.43 7.97
C SER A 609 -14.46 24.24 8.92
N ILE A 610 -14.04 22.98 9.17
CA ILE A 610 -12.86 22.68 9.98
C ILE A 610 -11.59 23.27 9.34
N GLY A 611 -11.45 23.21 8.00
CA GLY A 611 -10.32 23.80 7.29
C GLY A 611 -10.25 25.32 7.40
N ILE A 612 -11.40 26.02 7.32
CA ILE A 612 -11.50 27.47 7.53
C ILE A 612 -11.14 27.81 9.00
N GLU A 613 -11.71 27.11 9.96
CA GLU A 613 -11.40 27.30 11.38
C GLU A 613 -9.91 27.09 11.67
N ALA A 614 -9.32 26.02 11.14
CA ALA A 614 -7.88 25.77 11.27
C ALA A 614 -7.04 26.92 10.72
N SER A 615 -7.41 27.47 9.55
CA SER A 615 -6.68 28.56 8.92
C SER A 615 -6.81 29.88 9.71
N LEU A 616 -7.97 30.16 10.32
CA LEU A 616 -8.18 31.34 11.14
C LEU A 616 -7.52 31.23 12.52
N THR A 617 -7.27 30.01 12.98
CA THR A 617 -6.59 29.73 14.26
C THR A 617 -5.07 29.59 14.14
N GLY A 618 -4.49 29.93 12.97
CA GLY A 618 -3.06 30.07 12.83
C GLY A 618 -2.35 28.97 12.04
N HIS A 619 -3.09 28.08 11.36
CA HIS A 619 -2.51 27.00 10.55
C HIS A 619 -2.54 27.32 9.06
N LEU A 620 -1.53 26.88 8.33
CA LEU A 620 -1.52 26.93 6.87
C LEU A 620 -2.20 25.66 6.33
N VAL A 621 -3.34 25.86 5.66
CA VAL A 621 -4.18 24.75 5.19
C VAL A 621 -4.16 24.66 3.66
N PHE A 622 -3.86 23.49 3.14
CA PHE A 622 -3.94 23.15 1.72
C PHE A 622 -5.05 22.13 1.49
N ALA A 623 -5.82 22.32 0.39
CA ALA A 623 -6.85 21.34 0.06
C ALA A 623 -7.10 21.27 -1.44
N THR A 624 -7.81 20.22 -1.90
CA THR A 624 -8.29 20.16 -3.27
C THR A 624 -9.81 20.30 -3.36
N LEU A 625 -10.24 20.85 -4.51
CA LEU A 625 -11.65 20.95 -4.92
C LEU A 625 -11.83 20.33 -6.32
N HIS A 626 -13.07 19.93 -6.62
CA HIS A 626 -13.47 19.43 -7.94
C HIS A 626 -14.35 20.45 -8.66
N THR A 627 -13.79 21.64 -8.96
CA THR A 627 -14.40 22.74 -9.71
C THR A 627 -13.59 23.02 -10.95
N ASN A 628 -14.15 23.77 -11.90
CA ASN A 628 -13.53 24.00 -13.20
C ASN A 628 -12.65 25.25 -13.29
N SER A 629 -12.90 26.25 -12.45
CA SER A 629 -12.14 27.50 -12.37
C SER A 629 -11.96 27.97 -10.93
N ALA A 630 -11.09 28.92 -10.70
CA ALA A 630 -10.86 29.49 -9.39
C ALA A 630 -12.08 30.29 -8.88
N SER A 631 -12.70 31.08 -9.72
CA SER A 631 -13.89 31.88 -9.38
C SER A 631 -15.11 31.00 -9.09
N GLU A 632 -15.31 29.91 -9.85
CA GLU A 632 -16.35 28.90 -9.58
C GLU A 632 -16.16 28.21 -8.22
N SER A 633 -14.92 27.98 -7.82
CA SER A 633 -14.60 27.39 -6.51
C SER A 633 -15.12 28.23 -5.35
N ILE A 634 -15.03 29.55 -5.45
CA ILE A 634 -15.54 30.48 -4.43
C ILE A 634 -17.05 30.31 -4.27
N ILE A 635 -17.79 30.39 -5.37
CA ILE A 635 -19.25 30.25 -5.35
C ILE A 635 -19.64 28.85 -4.82
N ARG A 636 -18.96 27.82 -5.25
CA ARG A 636 -19.21 26.45 -4.76
C ARG A 636 -19.07 26.34 -3.25
N LEU A 637 -18.08 26.97 -2.64
CA LEU A 637 -17.87 26.96 -1.20
C LEU A 637 -18.96 27.78 -0.47
N LEU A 638 -19.37 28.92 -1.02
CA LEU A 638 -20.49 29.70 -0.49
C LEU A 638 -21.80 28.91 -0.56
N ASP A 639 -22.07 28.22 -1.68
CA ASP A 639 -23.25 27.35 -1.87
C ASP A 639 -23.26 26.16 -0.88
N MET A 640 -22.10 25.66 -0.46
CA MET A 640 -21.99 24.67 0.60
C MET A 640 -22.33 25.24 1.98
N GLY A 641 -22.61 26.54 2.09
CA GLY A 641 -23.02 27.23 3.31
C GLY A 641 -21.87 27.66 4.18
N MET A 642 -20.73 28.03 3.58
CA MET A 642 -19.64 28.68 4.28
C MET A 642 -19.99 30.14 4.56
N ASP A 643 -19.62 30.60 5.75
CA ASP A 643 -19.74 32.01 6.11
C ASP A 643 -18.79 32.85 5.22
N PRO A 644 -19.31 33.85 4.47
CA PRO A 644 -18.52 34.60 3.51
C PRO A 644 -17.42 35.45 4.13
N PHE A 645 -17.60 35.91 5.39
CA PHE A 645 -16.60 36.73 6.07
C PHE A 645 -15.43 35.84 6.52
N ASN A 646 -15.72 34.76 7.24
CA ASN A 646 -14.70 33.81 7.70
C ASN A 646 -13.95 33.17 6.53
N PHE A 647 -14.66 32.83 5.45
CA PHE A 647 -14.05 32.27 4.26
C PHE A 647 -13.14 33.28 3.54
N ALA A 648 -13.59 34.52 3.36
CA ALA A 648 -12.79 35.57 2.74
C ALA A 648 -11.52 35.86 3.54
N ASP A 649 -11.62 35.92 4.89
CA ASP A 649 -10.46 36.17 5.76
C ASP A 649 -9.45 35.02 5.70
N ALA A 650 -9.92 33.79 5.67
CA ALA A 650 -9.09 32.60 5.55
C ALA A 650 -8.37 32.48 4.19
N LEU A 651 -8.98 32.96 3.10
CA LEU A 651 -8.53 32.67 1.74
C LEU A 651 -7.22 33.36 1.40
N LEU A 652 -6.20 32.56 1.06
CA LEU A 652 -4.94 32.99 0.48
C LEU A 652 -4.96 32.99 -1.05
N GLY A 653 -5.50 31.93 -1.63
CA GLY A 653 -5.61 31.81 -3.08
C GLY A 653 -6.21 30.48 -3.52
N ILE A 654 -6.60 30.44 -4.78
CA ILE A 654 -7.13 29.25 -5.46
C ILE A 654 -6.40 29.09 -6.78
N LEU A 655 -5.77 27.93 -6.96
CA LEU A 655 -5.08 27.53 -8.18
C LEU A 655 -5.95 26.53 -8.95
N ALA A 656 -6.58 26.97 -10.03
CA ALA A 656 -7.22 26.05 -10.96
C ALA A 656 -6.19 25.49 -11.94
N GLN A 657 -6.34 24.20 -12.25
CA GLN A 657 -5.35 23.48 -13.04
C GLN A 657 -5.97 22.49 -14.03
N ARG A 658 -5.36 22.42 -15.21
CA ARG A 658 -5.58 21.43 -16.26
C ARG A 658 -4.24 20.90 -16.75
N LEU A 659 -4.26 19.74 -17.43
CA LEU A 659 -3.08 19.20 -18.11
C LEU A 659 -3.34 19.13 -19.62
N ALA A 660 -2.56 19.85 -20.41
CA ALA A 660 -2.50 19.73 -21.86
C ALA A 660 -1.34 18.81 -22.28
N LYS A 661 -1.44 18.16 -23.45
CA LYS A 661 -0.33 17.41 -24.02
C LYS A 661 0.78 18.37 -24.44
N ARG A 662 2.02 18.01 -24.14
CA ARG A 662 3.20 18.77 -24.53
C ARG A 662 3.68 18.31 -25.90
N LEU A 663 3.98 19.26 -26.79
CA LEU A 663 4.60 18.97 -28.08
C LEU A 663 5.92 18.24 -27.90
N CYS A 664 6.17 17.24 -28.72
CA CYS A 664 7.41 16.48 -28.67
C CYS A 664 8.58 17.38 -29.12
N ALA A 665 9.52 17.62 -28.19
CA ALA A 665 10.66 18.48 -28.47
C ALA A 665 11.52 18.01 -29.67
N ASN A 666 11.45 16.69 -29.98
CA ASN A 666 12.27 16.07 -31.02
C ASN A 666 11.69 16.23 -32.44
N CYS A 667 10.37 16.40 -32.58
CA CYS A 667 9.71 16.41 -33.89
C CYS A 667 8.74 17.55 -34.12
N LYS A 668 8.52 18.45 -33.13
CA LYS A 668 7.66 19.62 -33.35
C LYS A 668 8.18 20.48 -34.49
N LYS A 669 7.30 20.93 -35.39
CA LYS A 669 7.66 21.75 -36.56
C LYS A 669 7.24 23.20 -36.35
N PRO A 670 8.18 24.17 -36.44
CA PRO A 670 7.83 25.58 -36.38
C PRO A 670 7.12 26.04 -37.65
N HIS A 671 6.20 26.96 -37.49
CA HIS A 671 5.62 27.75 -38.56
C HIS A 671 5.41 29.17 -38.14
N ILE A 672 5.61 30.13 -39.06
CA ILE A 672 5.35 31.53 -38.82
C ILE A 672 3.83 31.74 -38.88
N ALA A 673 3.24 32.23 -37.79
CA ALA A 673 1.81 32.47 -37.72
C ALA A 673 1.38 33.55 -38.70
N THR A 674 0.32 33.29 -39.43
CA THR A 674 -0.31 34.27 -40.33
C THR A 674 -0.99 35.36 -39.51
N ALA A 675 -1.25 36.53 -40.15
CA ALA A 675 -1.97 37.62 -39.50
C ALA A 675 -3.36 37.20 -38.99
N ASP A 676 -4.03 36.32 -39.75
CA ASP A 676 -5.35 35.80 -39.40
C ASP A 676 -5.28 34.85 -38.19
N GLU A 677 -4.26 33.97 -38.09
CA GLU A 677 -4.04 33.12 -36.95
C GLU A 677 -3.75 33.94 -35.68
N VAL A 678 -2.89 34.92 -35.78
CA VAL A 678 -2.60 35.84 -34.66
C VAL A 678 -3.85 36.59 -34.25
N LYS A 679 -4.62 37.11 -35.19
CA LYS A 679 -5.89 37.78 -34.90
C LYS A 679 -6.89 36.88 -34.21
N LEU A 680 -7.06 35.63 -34.69
CA LEU A 680 -7.96 34.66 -34.08
C LEU A 680 -7.55 34.34 -32.64
N MET A 681 -6.24 34.18 -32.40
CA MET A 681 -5.73 33.94 -31.04
C MET A 681 -5.97 35.16 -30.13
N LEU A 682 -5.75 36.40 -30.65
CA LEU A 682 -6.02 37.60 -29.89
C LEU A 682 -7.51 37.74 -29.54
N ASP A 683 -8.38 37.49 -30.50
CA ASP A 683 -9.84 37.54 -30.31
C ASP A 683 -10.28 36.52 -29.26
N GLU A 684 -9.75 35.27 -29.29
CA GLU A 684 -10.03 34.26 -28.28
C GLU A 684 -9.47 34.61 -26.89
N TYR A 685 -8.30 35.20 -26.81
CA TYR A 685 -7.67 35.62 -25.56
C TYR A 685 -8.43 36.76 -24.91
N SER A 686 -8.79 37.75 -25.72
CA SER A 686 -9.48 38.97 -25.27
C SER A 686 -10.93 38.73 -24.88
N ALA A 687 -11.56 37.67 -25.39
CA ALA A 687 -12.94 37.33 -25.02
C ALA A 687 -13.10 37.09 -23.50
N GLU A 688 -12.06 36.72 -22.81
CA GLU A 688 -12.05 36.57 -21.34
C GLU A 688 -11.97 37.93 -20.62
N LEU A 689 -11.46 38.99 -21.31
CA LEU A 689 -11.18 40.33 -20.73
C LEU A 689 -12.33 41.31 -20.85
N VAL A 690 -13.39 41.02 -21.59
CA VAL A 690 -14.47 41.93 -21.94
C VAL A 690 -15.17 42.57 -20.73
N ASN A 691 -15.17 41.93 -19.59
CA ASN A 691 -15.79 42.40 -18.36
C ASN A 691 -14.85 43.17 -17.43
N THR A 692 -13.56 43.27 -17.75
CA THR A 692 -12.58 44.03 -16.99
C THR A 692 -12.79 45.54 -17.12
N VAL A 693 -12.35 46.27 -16.12
CA VAL A 693 -12.50 47.77 -16.12
C VAL A 693 -11.75 48.39 -17.28
N THR A 694 -10.52 47.89 -17.53
CA THR A 694 -9.67 48.40 -18.63
C THR A 694 -10.32 48.18 -19.99
N TRP A 695 -10.91 47.01 -20.23
CA TRP A 695 -11.57 46.69 -21.50
C TRP A 695 -12.86 47.46 -21.71
N LYS A 696 -13.69 47.60 -20.67
CA LYS A 696 -14.93 48.35 -20.70
C LYS A 696 -14.71 49.86 -21.02
N LYS A 697 -13.55 50.40 -20.58
CA LYS A 697 -13.21 51.80 -20.79
C LYS A 697 -12.85 52.09 -22.24
N ASP A 698 -11.98 51.30 -22.85
CA ASP A 698 -11.55 51.45 -24.25
C ASP A 698 -11.08 50.09 -24.81
N PRO A 699 -11.97 49.32 -25.45
CA PRO A 699 -11.62 48.02 -26.01
C PRO A 699 -10.52 48.05 -27.07
N ALA A 700 -10.49 49.12 -27.86
CA ALA A 700 -9.52 49.26 -28.95
C ALA A 700 -8.08 49.54 -28.41
N ALA A 701 -8.00 50.42 -27.43
CA ALA A 701 -6.73 50.69 -26.76
C ALA A 701 -6.23 49.44 -25.98
N ALA A 702 -7.13 48.71 -25.29
CA ALA A 702 -6.81 47.46 -24.56
C ALA A 702 -6.31 46.38 -25.52
N MET A 703 -6.95 46.19 -26.68
CA MET A 703 -6.50 45.21 -27.68
C MET A 703 -5.12 45.59 -28.25
N LYS A 704 -4.88 46.87 -28.50
CA LYS A 704 -3.58 47.35 -28.99
C LYS A 704 -2.48 47.17 -27.95
N ALA A 705 -2.78 47.39 -26.68
CA ALA A 705 -1.85 47.14 -25.58
C ALA A 705 -1.53 45.62 -25.46
N LEU A 706 -2.53 44.79 -25.48
CA LEU A 706 -2.38 43.32 -25.45
C LEU A 706 -1.50 42.81 -26.60
N TYR A 707 -1.74 43.29 -27.81
CA TYR A 707 -0.91 42.95 -28.98
C TYR A 707 0.54 43.42 -28.83
N ALA A 708 0.74 44.64 -28.29
CA ALA A 708 2.09 45.16 -28.04
C ALA A 708 2.83 44.32 -26.99
N ASP A 709 2.15 43.88 -25.92
CA ASP A 709 2.72 43.01 -24.91
C ASP A 709 3.08 41.63 -25.48
N TRP A 710 2.19 41.01 -26.27
CA TRP A 710 2.48 39.77 -26.95
C TRP A 710 3.69 39.90 -27.90
N ARG A 711 3.77 41.00 -28.64
CA ARG A 711 4.88 41.25 -29.56
C ARG A 711 6.20 41.38 -28.82
N LYS A 712 6.19 41.99 -27.64
CA LYS A 712 7.38 42.12 -26.78
C LYS A 712 7.83 40.78 -26.17
N LEU A 713 6.87 39.94 -25.80
CA LEU A 713 7.16 38.70 -25.06
C LEU A 713 7.42 37.48 -25.96
N PHE A 714 6.77 37.42 -27.16
CA PHE A 714 6.73 36.18 -27.93
C PHE A 714 7.14 36.35 -29.40
N ALA A 715 7.24 37.60 -29.92
CA ALA A 715 7.69 37.78 -31.29
C ALA A 715 9.21 37.75 -31.42
N ASP A 716 9.69 37.40 -32.59
CA ASP A 716 11.10 37.49 -32.96
C ASP A 716 11.52 38.98 -33.25
N ASP A 717 12.79 39.21 -33.55
CA ASP A 717 13.34 40.52 -33.84
C ASP A 717 12.67 41.19 -35.05
N LYS A 718 11.99 40.42 -35.92
CA LYS A 718 11.23 40.90 -37.07
C LYS A 718 9.76 41.17 -36.72
N GLY A 719 9.36 40.92 -35.49
CA GLY A 719 7.99 41.07 -35.03
C GLY A 719 7.05 39.92 -35.46
N GLN A 720 7.58 38.77 -35.85
CA GLN A 720 6.83 37.59 -36.28
C GLN A 720 6.63 36.59 -35.11
N PHE A 721 5.44 36.00 -35.06
CA PHE A 721 5.14 34.94 -34.06
C PHE A 721 5.42 33.59 -34.67
N THR A 722 6.20 32.76 -33.95
CA THR A 722 6.45 31.36 -34.33
C THR A 722 5.61 30.44 -33.45
N ILE A 723 4.72 29.67 -34.08
CA ILE A 723 3.97 28.61 -33.42
C ILE A 723 4.46 27.24 -33.89
N TYR A 724 4.11 26.20 -33.16
CA TYR A 724 4.61 24.83 -33.43
C TYR A 724 3.46 23.85 -33.56
N GLY A 725 3.59 22.93 -34.52
CA GLY A 725 2.66 21.82 -34.73
C GLY A 725 3.26 20.46 -34.42
N PRO A 726 2.43 19.44 -34.11
CA PRO A 726 2.85 18.06 -33.92
C PRO A 726 3.17 17.39 -35.28
N VAL A 727 4.22 16.57 -35.34
CA VAL A 727 4.55 15.79 -36.53
C VAL A 727 4.44 14.28 -36.24
N GLY A 728 5.18 13.77 -35.29
CA GLY A 728 5.30 12.36 -34.98
C GLY A 728 6.72 11.82 -35.24
N CYS A 729 7.25 11.06 -34.29
CA CYS A 729 8.51 10.33 -34.41
C CYS A 729 8.48 9.12 -33.48
N GLU A 730 9.48 8.25 -33.57
CA GLU A 730 9.61 7.07 -32.68
C GLU A 730 9.57 7.44 -31.20
N LYS A 731 10.25 8.54 -30.79
CA LYS A 731 10.28 8.97 -29.37
C LYS A 731 8.90 9.36 -28.80
N CYS A 732 7.97 9.74 -29.62
CA CYS A 732 6.60 10.05 -29.23
C CYS A 732 5.58 9.02 -29.73
N SER A 733 6.05 7.86 -30.20
CA SER A 733 5.21 6.78 -30.76
C SER A 733 4.25 7.29 -31.84
N GLY A 734 4.75 8.14 -32.75
CA GLY A 734 4.00 8.69 -33.88
C GLY A 734 2.99 9.79 -33.53
N THR A 735 2.76 10.10 -32.26
CA THR A 735 1.67 11.02 -31.83
C THR A 735 1.99 12.50 -31.98
N GLY A 736 3.25 12.88 -32.10
CA GLY A 736 3.69 14.29 -32.07
C GLY A 736 3.71 14.93 -30.66
N TYR A 737 3.26 14.21 -29.62
CA TYR A 737 3.23 14.69 -28.23
C TYR A 737 4.02 13.76 -27.31
N ARG A 738 4.65 14.35 -26.28
CA ARG A 738 5.35 13.61 -25.26
C ARG A 738 5.32 14.34 -23.91
N GLY A 739 4.66 13.73 -22.94
CA GLY A 739 4.44 14.29 -21.62
C GLY A 739 3.29 15.31 -21.62
N ARG A 740 3.08 15.94 -20.49
CA ARG A 740 2.01 16.91 -20.25
C ARG A 740 2.59 18.20 -19.70
N VAL A 741 1.86 19.30 -19.84
CA VAL A 741 2.16 20.60 -19.25
C VAL A 741 0.94 21.09 -18.48
N GLY A 742 1.16 21.67 -17.28
CA GLY A 742 0.11 22.31 -16.51
C GLY A 742 -0.36 23.60 -17.19
N LEU A 743 -1.67 23.81 -17.22
CA LEU A 743 -2.30 25.12 -17.47
C LEU A 743 -2.83 25.61 -16.13
N HIS A 744 -2.57 26.87 -15.80
CA HIS A 744 -2.77 27.38 -14.45
C HIS A 744 -3.54 28.72 -14.48
N GLU A 745 -4.57 28.78 -13.64
CA GLU A 745 -5.32 29.99 -13.32
C GLU A 745 -5.19 30.22 -11.81
N LEU A 746 -4.44 31.27 -11.43
CA LEU A 746 -4.14 31.57 -10.02
C LEU A 746 -4.85 32.83 -9.57
N LEU A 747 -5.90 32.65 -8.78
CA LEU A 747 -6.64 33.72 -8.10
C LEU A 747 -6.04 33.90 -6.70
N ILE A 748 -5.67 35.11 -6.35
CA ILE A 748 -5.15 35.47 -5.04
C ILE A 748 -6.25 36.14 -4.20
N GLY A 749 -6.34 35.84 -2.93
CA GLY A 749 -7.26 36.46 -1.98
C GLY A 749 -6.81 37.88 -1.61
N THR A 750 -6.93 38.79 -2.58
CA THR A 750 -6.68 40.24 -2.39
C THR A 750 -7.88 40.91 -1.74
N ASP A 751 -7.70 42.11 -1.21
CA ASP A 751 -8.77 42.85 -0.56
C ASP A 751 -10.00 43.05 -1.48
N PRO A 752 -9.85 43.40 -2.78
CA PRO A 752 -11.00 43.49 -3.71
C PRO A 752 -11.71 42.12 -3.87
N VAL A 753 -10.97 41.03 -3.99
CA VAL A 753 -11.54 39.69 -4.10
C VAL A 753 -12.26 39.29 -2.79
N LYS A 754 -11.67 39.51 -1.64
CA LYS A 754 -12.27 39.27 -0.31
C LYS A 754 -13.57 40.04 -0.15
N LYS A 755 -13.56 41.33 -0.47
CA LYS A 755 -14.76 42.17 -0.46
C LYS A 755 -15.85 41.62 -1.38
N ALA A 756 -15.51 41.23 -2.57
CA ALA A 756 -16.45 40.62 -3.51
C ALA A 756 -17.05 39.29 -2.98
N ILE A 757 -16.26 38.45 -2.28
CA ILE A 757 -16.75 37.25 -1.62
C ILE A 757 -17.77 37.62 -0.53
N GLN A 758 -17.47 38.61 0.32
CA GLN A 758 -18.34 39.04 1.41
C GLN A 758 -19.67 39.64 0.88
N GLU A 759 -19.64 40.26 -0.30
CA GLU A 759 -20.79 40.82 -1.00
C GLU A 759 -21.56 39.80 -1.86
N HIS A 760 -21.19 38.51 -1.81
CA HIS A 760 -21.78 37.46 -2.66
C HIS A 760 -21.74 37.75 -4.16
N ALA A 761 -20.63 38.31 -4.65
CA ALA A 761 -20.45 38.64 -6.06
C ALA A 761 -20.58 37.41 -6.97
N ARG A 762 -21.06 37.60 -8.19
CA ARG A 762 -21.20 36.51 -9.16
C ARG A 762 -19.84 36.06 -9.71
N VAL A 763 -19.79 34.85 -10.28
CA VAL A 763 -18.58 34.28 -10.90
C VAL A 763 -17.92 35.29 -11.88
N ALA A 764 -18.72 35.95 -12.73
CA ALA A 764 -18.22 36.90 -13.74
C ALA A 764 -17.60 38.16 -13.11
N GLU A 765 -18.11 38.59 -11.96
CA GLU A 765 -17.60 39.77 -11.24
C GLU A 765 -16.27 39.43 -10.54
N LEU A 766 -16.21 38.30 -9.85
CA LEU A 766 -14.98 37.78 -9.27
C LEU A 766 -13.88 37.56 -10.31
N LEU A 767 -14.26 36.99 -11.47
CA LEU A 767 -13.34 36.79 -12.58
C LEU A 767 -12.80 38.12 -13.13
N ALA A 768 -13.67 39.12 -13.32
CA ALA A 768 -13.27 40.42 -13.81
C ALA A 768 -12.30 41.12 -12.86
N ILE A 769 -12.55 41.07 -11.54
CA ILE A 769 -11.65 41.65 -10.53
C ILE A 769 -10.28 40.93 -10.59
N ALA A 770 -10.27 39.62 -10.63
CA ALA A 770 -9.01 38.86 -10.67
C ALA A 770 -8.20 39.13 -11.96
N LEU A 771 -8.87 39.25 -13.10
CA LEU A 771 -8.25 39.60 -14.38
C LEU A 771 -7.70 41.02 -14.38
N ASP A 772 -8.40 41.99 -13.79
CA ASP A 772 -7.90 43.36 -13.61
C ASP A 772 -6.65 43.42 -12.72
N GLU A 773 -6.49 42.45 -11.78
CA GLU A 773 -5.29 42.29 -10.97
C GLU A 773 -4.20 41.44 -11.68
N GLY A 774 -4.37 41.14 -12.96
CA GLY A 774 -3.40 40.45 -13.79
C GLY A 774 -3.43 38.91 -13.68
N MET A 775 -4.52 38.31 -13.21
CA MET A 775 -4.71 36.88 -13.33
C MET A 775 -4.87 36.49 -14.81
N HIS A 776 -4.39 35.37 -15.22
CA HIS A 776 -4.71 34.73 -16.50
C HIS A 776 -5.61 33.54 -16.28
N THR A 777 -6.62 33.36 -17.15
CA THR A 777 -7.45 32.16 -17.15
C THR A 777 -6.64 30.96 -17.65
N LEU A 778 -7.15 29.74 -17.40
CA LEU A 778 -6.56 28.50 -17.93
C LEU A 778 -6.32 28.57 -19.44
N LYS A 779 -7.28 29.18 -20.20
CA LYS A 779 -7.18 29.34 -21.64
C LYS A 779 -6.08 30.33 -22.02
N GLN A 780 -6.00 31.46 -21.34
CA GLN A 780 -4.97 32.47 -21.56
C GLN A 780 -3.57 31.93 -21.28
N ASP A 781 -3.35 31.28 -20.14
CA ASP A 781 -2.06 30.60 -19.79
C ASP A 781 -1.71 29.53 -20.85
N GLY A 782 -2.71 28.80 -21.33
CA GLY A 782 -2.53 27.83 -22.42
C GLY A 782 -2.07 28.44 -23.71
N MET A 783 -2.67 29.59 -24.11
CA MET A 783 -2.34 30.30 -25.34
C MET A 783 -0.94 30.93 -25.29
N GLU A 784 -0.51 31.42 -24.14
CA GLU A 784 0.88 31.85 -23.93
C GLU A 784 1.86 30.69 -24.11
N LYS A 785 1.51 29.51 -23.62
CA LYS A 785 2.33 28.30 -23.82
C LYS A 785 2.35 27.81 -25.28
N VAL A 786 1.31 28.10 -26.06
CA VAL A 786 1.34 27.89 -27.51
C VAL A 786 2.36 28.82 -28.17
N LEU A 787 2.36 30.12 -27.83
CA LEU A 787 3.33 31.09 -28.31
C LEU A 787 4.77 30.76 -27.89
N GLN A 788 4.95 30.10 -26.75
CA GLN A 788 6.24 29.56 -26.28
C GLN A 788 6.63 28.21 -26.96
N GLY A 789 5.78 27.63 -27.79
CA GLY A 789 6.02 26.36 -28.47
C GLY A 789 6.02 25.14 -27.56
N VAL A 790 5.33 25.21 -26.43
CA VAL A 790 5.21 24.10 -25.44
C VAL A 790 4.07 23.15 -25.81
N THR A 791 2.93 23.71 -26.27
CA THR A 791 1.71 22.98 -26.67
C THR A 791 1.14 23.63 -27.93
N ASP A 792 -0.03 23.20 -28.38
CA ASP A 792 -0.76 23.80 -29.49
C ASP A 792 -2.20 24.17 -29.13
N MET A 793 -2.85 24.97 -30.00
CA MET A 793 -4.21 25.45 -29.77
C MET A 793 -5.25 24.34 -29.69
N LEU A 794 -5.03 23.21 -30.40
CA LEU A 794 -5.91 22.05 -30.33
C LEU A 794 -5.97 21.49 -28.92
N GLN A 795 -4.81 21.34 -28.29
CA GLN A 795 -4.71 20.81 -26.92
C GLN A 795 -5.28 21.78 -25.89
N VAL A 796 -5.04 23.10 -26.04
CA VAL A 796 -5.60 24.12 -25.15
C VAL A 796 -7.12 24.12 -25.23
N ARG A 797 -7.70 24.14 -26.44
CA ARG A 797 -9.15 24.08 -26.61
C ARG A 797 -9.75 22.80 -26.08
N ALA A 798 -9.10 21.66 -26.25
CA ALA A 798 -9.59 20.36 -25.78
C ALA A 798 -9.73 20.27 -24.24
N VAL A 799 -8.91 21.00 -23.48
CA VAL A 799 -8.92 20.93 -22.00
C VAL A 799 -9.56 22.15 -21.33
N CYS A 800 -9.76 23.27 -22.07
CA CYS A 800 -10.36 24.50 -21.58
C CYS A 800 -11.79 24.72 -22.12
N ILE A 801 -12.53 23.65 -22.41
CA ILE A 801 -13.96 23.75 -22.80
C ILE A 801 -14.73 24.26 -21.57
N LYS A 802 -15.58 25.29 -21.80
CA LYS A 802 -16.53 25.83 -20.81
C LYS A 802 -17.71 24.90 -20.63
#